data_fefb7131b5cce47c44c2502226dc37d3
#
_entry.id   fefb7131b5cce47c44c2502226dc37d3
#
_cell.length_a   1.000
_cell.length_b   1.000
_cell.length_c   1.000
_cell.angle_alpha   90.00
_cell.angle_beta   90.00
_cell.angle_gamma   90.00
#
_symmetry.space_group_name_H-M   'P 1'
#
loop_
_entity.id
_entity.type
_entity.pdbx_description
1 polymer ?
#
loop_
_entity_poly.entity_id
_entity_poly.type
_entity_poly.pdbx_seq_one_letter_code
_entity_poly.pdbx_strand_id
1 'polypeptide(L)'
;MLTSGGDLDTPARLFDLKTSASSNERIFMSGERDVVKPSGRLAEWMLSTIMESNFRSLDQLTASEIMYASNSDNLVTGYREHGFTRAVKYGHGCDPDESVHDALFMQYTMIENKSEVEIVLIVENTTKLEHSIEEHRLMDLKTVPVEQHPHMIAAAAKEIGDLIKIGTFSLEPEIPINRKAIDSRIVFKVKHRADGTFDKFKARLVAKGFMQRLGFDFFSTFSPMATLTTVRTVFAIAVRLGLPIYHADIPQAFVTAKLSEDVWLRLPPGIHINRDGKQHRIVKLLRALYGLRQSPQQFNKELIKFLTGYIDNLHFSQASADSCLFYYVNPITKKFVLVVSEVDDLIIVGTDTEGVEKLKKGLVERFNIDDTKWESLSSFLGINIIYDVRAGRLEMDIEQKVEKLLAENPLLHNVRMHDVPASDAASELPESAASKYTETDIYIKNNYSSVIGSCIYMSITVRNDITFAVGKCARGMHNPQPRHVAMLKQLVGYLKKTKSFKLTYCQFGNPADTLFSDISKTDGALSFIASSDGKNVQELIGLADANFANITDPQRKSITGFCYYVFGCPVSWRSKLQTITAGSTHEAELIAIALAANEGVWIRKLLIEIGFAVGLAPALSRPDVAQKTGTFLEDDDSSESESSSSGYWMKPFPLFNDNLGATQTVNNPDTSWRTRHLDVKYFKVRDYIKQMKLTVSHVPTTLNVADYYTKALTYRDFNKFRQFQNICPS
;
A
#
# COMPACT_ATOMS: atom_id res chain seq x y z
N MET A 1 53.90 29.71 -3.24
CA MET A 1 54.11 30.71 -4.28
C MET A 1 53.07 30.45 -5.36
N LEU A 2 52.05 31.28 -5.36
CA LEU A 2 51.72 32.19 -6.48
C LEU A 2 51.33 31.42 -7.78
N THR A 3 50.27 31.63 -8.44
CA THR A 3 49.17 32.60 -8.58
C THR A 3 48.32 32.16 -9.76
N SER A 4 47.10 32.43 -9.65
CA SER A 4 46.14 33.08 -10.58
C SER A 4 45.61 32.21 -11.71
N GLY A 5 44.34 31.96 -11.75
CA GLY A 5 43.37 32.89 -12.29
C GLY A 5 43.00 32.42 -13.69
N GLY A 6 41.83 31.92 -13.86
CA GLY A 6 41.32 31.56 -15.17
C GLY A 6 39.81 31.31 -15.07
N ASP A 7 39.08 32.21 -15.68
CA ASP A 7 37.63 32.34 -15.74
C ASP A 7 36.89 31.07 -16.09
N LEU A 8 35.87 30.81 -15.29
CA LEU A 8 34.80 29.87 -15.55
C LEU A 8 33.62 30.66 -16.21
N ASP A 9 33.62 30.74 -17.50
CA ASP A 9 32.44 31.05 -18.29
C ASP A 9 32.29 29.99 -19.39
N THR A 10 31.49 29.01 -19.09
CA THR A 10 30.92 28.13 -20.12
C THR A 10 29.41 28.06 -19.91
N PRO A 11 28.62 28.60 -20.82
CA PRO A 11 27.17 28.53 -20.72
C PRO A 11 26.71 27.08 -20.98
N ALA A 12 25.88 26.59 -20.06
CA ALA A 12 25.17 25.36 -20.25
C ALA A 12 24.41 25.37 -21.59
N ARG A 13 24.75 24.46 -22.47
CA ARG A 13 24.01 24.22 -23.71
C ARG A 13 22.61 23.74 -23.34
N LEU A 14 21.63 24.60 -23.56
CA LEU A 14 20.24 24.18 -23.72
C LEU A 14 20.18 23.19 -24.88
N PHE A 15 19.84 21.95 -24.57
CA PHE A 15 19.40 20.99 -25.58
C PHE A 15 18.03 21.45 -26.09
N ASP A 16 18.03 22.02 -27.28
CA ASP A 16 16.84 22.28 -28.07
C ASP A 16 16.26 20.95 -28.55
N LEU A 17 15.39 20.37 -27.76
CA LEU A 17 14.53 19.27 -28.18
C LEU A 17 13.42 19.84 -29.07
N LYS A 18 13.75 20.12 -30.31
CA LYS A 18 12.78 20.14 -31.37
C LYS A 18 12.33 18.70 -31.66
N THR A 19 11.44 18.19 -30.86
CA THR A 19 10.64 17.05 -31.27
C THR A 19 9.61 17.55 -32.25
N SER A 20 9.65 17.03 -33.45
CA SER A 20 8.61 17.19 -34.45
C SER A 20 7.28 16.73 -33.88
N ALA A 21 6.44 17.68 -33.48
CA ALA A 21 5.06 17.40 -33.18
C ALA A 21 4.41 16.77 -34.41
N SER A 22 3.84 15.57 -34.24
CA SER A 22 3.09 14.94 -35.33
C SER A 22 1.95 15.87 -35.77
N SER A 23 1.59 15.84 -37.05
CA SER A 23 0.54 16.67 -37.64
C SER A 23 -0.82 16.60 -36.93
N ASN A 24 -1.04 15.58 -36.11
CA ASN A 24 -2.25 15.39 -35.31
C ASN A 24 -2.32 16.29 -34.06
N GLU A 25 -1.20 16.75 -33.50
CA GLU A 25 -1.24 17.62 -32.31
C GLU A 25 -1.59 19.09 -32.68
N ARG A 26 -1.35 19.52 -33.92
CA ARG A 26 -1.70 20.84 -34.37
C ARG A 26 -3.19 21.04 -34.63
N ILE A 27 -3.95 19.98 -34.87
CA ILE A 27 -5.41 20.05 -35.13
C ILE A 27 -6.19 20.40 -33.85
N PHE A 28 -5.58 20.22 -32.67
CA PHE A 28 -6.22 20.50 -31.40
C PHE A 28 -6.18 21.95 -30.90
N MET A 29 -5.50 22.83 -31.61
CA MET A 29 -5.30 24.23 -31.19
C MET A 29 -6.10 25.26 -31.97
N SER A 30 -6.78 24.88 -33.04
CA SER A 30 -7.61 25.79 -33.83
C SER A 30 -8.79 25.02 -34.42
N GLY A 31 -9.96 25.24 -33.92
CA GLY A 31 -11.18 24.74 -34.53
C GLY A 31 -12.34 24.74 -33.56
N GLU A 32 -13.40 25.38 -33.94
CA GLU A 32 -14.72 25.16 -33.36
C GLU A 32 -15.00 23.64 -33.39
N ARG A 33 -15.12 23.05 -32.21
CA ARG A 33 -15.49 21.64 -32.11
C ARG A 33 -16.99 21.54 -32.14
N ASP A 34 -17.49 20.69 -33.00
CA ASP A 34 -18.89 20.31 -32.97
C ASP A 34 -19.23 19.75 -31.56
N VAL A 35 -20.13 20.46 -30.92
CA VAL A 35 -20.62 20.08 -29.59
C VAL A 35 -21.51 18.86 -29.80
N VAL A 36 -21.12 17.72 -29.26
CA VAL A 36 -21.96 16.51 -29.27
C VAL A 36 -23.14 16.77 -28.33
N LYS A 37 -24.30 16.89 -28.92
CA LYS A 37 -25.55 17.10 -28.19
C LYS A 37 -25.98 15.81 -27.49
N PRO A 38 -26.23 15.81 -26.15
CA PRO A 38 -26.82 14.65 -25.49
C PRO A 38 -28.20 14.36 -26.07
N SER A 39 -28.50 13.09 -26.27
CA SER A 39 -29.83 12.68 -26.71
C SER A 39 -30.85 12.83 -25.58
N GLY A 40 -32.12 13.03 -25.90
CA GLY A 40 -33.20 13.02 -24.91
C GLY A 40 -33.22 11.74 -24.08
N ARG A 41 -32.88 10.59 -24.69
CA ARG A 41 -32.73 9.30 -23.99
C ARG A 41 -31.62 9.32 -22.93
N LEU A 42 -30.54 10.07 -23.14
CA LEU A 42 -29.46 10.19 -22.17
C LEU A 42 -29.97 10.91 -20.92
N ALA A 43 -30.78 11.96 -21.10
CA ALA A 43 -31.39 12.71 -20.02
C ALA A 43 -32.37 11.89 -19.20
N GLU A 44 -33.23 11.11 -19.86
CA GLU A 44 -34.14 10.17 -19.19
C GLU A 44 -33.41 9.11 -18.40
N TRP A 45 -32.37 8.55 -18.96
CA TRP A 45 -31.56 7.53 -18.33
C TRP A 45 -30.78 8.11 -17.13
N MET A 46 -30.25 9.31 -17.21
CA MET A 46 -29.61 10.01 -16.07
C MET A 46 -30.59 10.20 -14.91
N LEU A 47 -31.81 10.63 -15.20
CA LEU A 47 -32.83 10.81 -14.17
C LEU A 47 -33.28 9.48 -13.56
N SER A 48 -33.51 8.46 -14.38
CA SER A 48 -33.84 7.12 -13.92
C SER A 48 -32.74 6.55 -13.01
N THR A 49 -31.49 6.68 -13.42
CA THR A 49 -30.34 6.19 -12.66
C THR A 49 -30.13 6.90 -11.32
N ILE A 50 -30.38 8.20 -11.29
CA ILE A 50 -30.31 8.97 -10.06
C ILE A 50 -31.42 8.54 -9.10
N MET A 51 -32.56 8.21 -9.64
CA MET A 51 -33.71 7.75 -8.86
C MET A 51 -33.57 6.31 -8.39
N GLU A 52 -32.99 5.41 -9.20
CA GLU A 52 -32.70 4.03 -8.83
C GLU A 52 -31.70 3.90 -7.68
N SER A 53 -30.87 4.90 -7.45
CA SER A 53 -29.87 4.84 -6.36
C SER A 53 -30.46 5.02 -4.96
N ASN A 54 -31.67 5.60 -4.84
CA ASN A 54 -32.35 5.83 -3.56
C ASN A 54 -33.88 5.88 -3.61
N PHE A 55 -34.54 5.83 -4.79
CA PHE A 55 -35.98 5.88 -4.94
C PHE A 55 -36.47 5.09 -6.18
N ARG A 56 -37.81 4.97 -6.29
CA ARG A 56 -38.46 4.33 -7.44
C ARG A 56 -38.04 4.97 -8.76
N SER A 57 -38.02 4.18 -9.80
CA SER A 57 -37.79 4.66 -11.17
C SER A 57 -38.84 5.73 -11.55
N LEU A 58 -38.53 6.57 -12.53
CA LEU A 58 -39.44 7.61 -13.02
C LEU A 58 -40.82 7.06 -13.39
N ASP A 59 -40.86 5.84 -13.93
CA ASP A 59 -42.08 5.15 -14.30
C ASP A 59 -42.96 4.75 -13.10
N GLN A 60 -42.42 4.79 -11.89
CA GLN A 60 -43.12 4.46 -10.65
C GLN A 60 -43.63 5.69 -9.90
N LEU A 61 -43.29 6.91 -10.35
CA LEU A 61 -43.81 8.14 -9.78
C LEU A 61 -45.12 8.54 -10.45
N THR A 62 -46.11 8.78 -9.65
CA THR A 62 -47.40 9.29 -10.16
C THR A 62 -47.30 10.80 -10.45
N ALA A 63 -48.14 11.28 -11.37
CA ALA A 63 -48.19 12.69 -11.70
C ALA A 63 -48.51 13.57 -10.45
N SER A 64 -49.25 13.02 -9.46
CA SER A 64 -49.54 13.68 -8.20
C SER A 64 -48.33 13.80 -7.30
N GLU A 65 -47.45 12.82 -7.23
CA GLU A 65 -46.19 12.89 -6.47
C GLU A 65 -45.24 13.91 -7.07
N ILE A 66 -45.20 14.02 -8.39
CA ILE A 66 -44.41 15.02 -9.11
C ILE A 66 -44.97 16.43 -8.86
N MET A 67 -46.28 16.62 -8.87
CA MET A 67 -46.91 17.92 -8.56
C MET A 67 -46.80 18.29 -7.11
N TYR A 68 -46.86 17.35 -6.19
CA TYR A 68 -46.66 17.62 -4.76
C TYR A 68 -45.24 18.09 -4.50
N ALA A 69 -44.29 17.49 -5.15
CA ALA A 69 -42.91 17.90 -5.05
C ALA A 69 -42.66 19.30 -5.62
N SER A 70 -43.34 19.72 -6.67
CA SER A 70 -43.21 21.04 -7.29
C SER A 70 -43.88 22.17 -6.49
N ASN A 71 -44.79 21.87 -5.58
CA ASN A 71 -45.52 22.85 -4.75
C ASN A 71 -44.93 23.07 -3.34
N SER A 72 -43.94 22.32 -2.96
CA SER A 72 -43.20 22.57 -1.72
C SER A 72 -41.98 23.43 -2.05
N ASP A 73 -41.59 24.31 -1.10
CA ASP A 73 -40.39 25.18 -1.24
C ASP A 73 -39.08 24.44 -1.52
N ASN A 74 -39.19 23.16 -1.70
CA ASN A 74 -38.11 22.24 -1.97
C ASN A 74 -38.13 21.79 -3.43
N LEU A 75 -37.21 22.21 -4.17
CA LEU A 75 -37.18 22.00 -5.60
C LEU A 75 -36.57 20.75 -6.09
N VAL A 76 -36.88 20.36 -7.04
CA VAL A 76 -36.99 19.35 -7.74
C VAL A 76 -36.91 19.30 -9.14
N THR A 77 -36.51 18.45 -9.90
CA THR A 77 -36.92 18.01 -10.94
C THR A 77 -36.56 17.40 -12.04
N GLY A 78 -36.95 17.24 -12.88
CA GLY A 78 -37.54 16.64 -13.78
C GLY A 78 -36.95 16.74 -15.07
N TYR A 79 -37.39 16.07 -15.96
CA TYR A 79 -36.95 16.25 -17.31
C TYR A 79 -38.04 16.92 -18.13
N ARG A 80 -37.69 17.43 -19.27
CA ARG A 80 -38.62 18.02 -20.20
C ARG A 80 -38.83 17.14 -21.37
N GLU A 81 -40.03 16.68 -21.53
CA GLU A 81 -40.50 16.02 -22.74
C GLU A 81 -41.48 16.92 -23.46
N HIS A 82 -41.33 17.14 -24.71
CA HIS A 82 -42.22 17.99 -25.52
C HIS A 82 -42.44 19.39 -24.98
N GLY A 83 -41.35 20.07 -24.57
CA GLY A 83 -41.43 21.47 -24.14
C GLY A 83 -41.75 21.68 -22.67
N PHE A 84 -41.89 20.66 -21.85
CA PHE A 84 -42.15 20.78 -20.41
C PHE A 84 -40.96 20.44 -19.58
N THR A 85 -40.63 21.33 -18.63
CA THR A 85 -39.64 21.08 -17.59
C THR A 85 -40.35 20.36 -16.45
N ARG A 86 -39.90 19.19 -16.10
CA ARG A 86 -40.33 18.48 -14.90
C ARG A 86 -39.27 18.58 -13.86
N ALA A 87 -39.71 18.88 -12.68
CA ALA A 87 -38.87 19.05 -11.54
C ALA A 87 -39.03 17.91 -10.54
N VAL A 88 -37.98 17.31 -9.99
CA VAL A 88 -38.00 16.21 -9.01
C VAL A 88 -37.20 16.61 -7.78
N LYS A 89 -37.78 16.54 -6.64
CA LYS A 89 -37.13 16.73 -5.35
C LYS A 89 -36.53 15.43 -4.87
N TYR A 90 -35.31 15.53 -4.40
CA TYR A 90 -34.61 14.46 -3.77
C TYR A 90 -34.51 14.69 -2.28
N GLY A 91 -35.16 13.89 -1.48
CA GLY A 91 -35.05 13.95 -0.02
C GLY A 91 -34.46 12.62 0.50
N HIS A 92 -33.50 12.64 1.38
CA HIS A 92 -33.27 11.49 2.24
C HIS A 92 -34.52 11.28 3.09
N GLY A 93 -34.99 10.04 3.21
CA GLY A 93 -36.07 9.69 4.12
C GLY A 93 -35.65 9.99 5.55
N CYS A 94 -36.02 11.16 6.00
CA CYS A 94 -35.86 11.56 7.39
C CYS A 94 -37.17 11.35 8.13
N ASP A 95 -37.06 10.91 9.37
CA ASP A 95 -38.13 10.89 10.34
C ASP A 95 -38.74 12.29 10.47
N PRO A 96 -40.05 12.45 10.58
CA PRO A 96 -40.73 13.78 10.59
C PRO A 96 -40.28 14.76 11.69
N ASP A 97 -39.50 14.29 12.65
CA ASP A 97 -39.06 15.10 13.82
C ASP A 97 -37.61 15.58 13.79
N GLU A 98 -36.81 15.21 12.76
CA GLU A 98 -35.46 15.78 12.61
C GLU A 98 -35.46 16.98 11.65
N SER A 99 -34.90 18.08 12.13
CA SER A 99 -34.75 19.32 11.37
C SER A 99 -34.04 19.05 10.04
N VAL A 100 -34.71 19.32 8.94
CA VAL A 100 -34.25 19.14 7.56
C VAL A 100 -33.04 20.01 7.28
N HIS A 101 -31.83 19.52 7.59
CA HIS A 101 -30.61 20.28 7.31
C HIS A 101 -29.84 19.82 6.07
N ASP A 102 -30.21 18.69 5.42
CA ASP A 102 -29.43 18.15 4.34
C ASP A 102 -30.26 17.69 3.13
N ALA A 103 -31.08 18.57 2.56
CA ALA A 103 -31.71 18.26 1.28
C ALA A 103 -30.77 18.54 0.11
N LEU A 104 -30.43 17.50 -0.66
CA LEU A 104 -29.71 17.64 -1.92
C LEU A 104 -30.75 17.88 -3.03
N PHE A 105 -30.66 19.03 -3.70
CA PHE A 105 -31.53 19.32 -4.83
C PHE A 105 -30.78 19.19 -6.15
N MET A 106 -31.45 18.59 -7.13
CA MET A 106 -30.90 18.47 -8.46
C MET A 106 -31.84 19.18 -9.44
N GLN A 107 -31.36 20.23 -10.08
CA GLN A 107 -32.08 20.88 -11.17
C GLN A 107 -31.45 20.48 -12.51
N TYR A 108 -32.30 20.00 -13.38
CA TYR A 108 -31.96 19.62 -14.73
C TYR A 108 -32.69 20.52 -15.70
N THR A 109 -31.95 21.23 -16.54
CA THR A 109 -32.54 22.11 -17.54
C THR A 109 -32.04 21.71 -18.93
N MET A 110 -32.99 21.31 -19.79
CA MET A 110 -32.69 21.12 -21.22
C MET A 110 -33.09 22.38 -21.98
N ILE A 111 -32.15 23.00 -22.64
CA ILE A 111 -32.40 24.14 -23.51
C ILE A 111 -32.48 23.67 -24.96
N GLU A 112 -33.68 23.68 -25.53
CA GLU A 112 -33.98 23.10 -26.85
C GLU A 112 -33.11 23.61 -28.00
N ASN A 113 -32.63 24.84 -27.94
CA ASN A 113 -31.85 25.45 -29.04
C ASN A 113 -30.34 25.25 -28.95
N LYS A 114 -29.81 24.69 -27.84
CA LYS A 114 -28.38 24.49 -27.64
C LYS A 114 -28.02 23.11 -27.11
N SER A 115 -28.99 22.25 -26.82
CA SER A 115 -28.79 20.87 -26.33
C SER A 115 -27.77 20.75 -25.19
N GLU A 116 -27.73 21.71 -24.29
CA GLU A 116 -26.89 21.67 -23.09
C GLU A 116 -27.69 21.06 -21.96
N VAL A 117 -27.15 20.01 -21.37
CA VAL A 117 -27.63 19.45 -20.12
C VAL A 117 -26.84 20.08 -18.99
N GLU A 118 -27.45 20.92 -18.20
CA GLU A 118 -26.85 21.50 -17.03
C GLU A 118 -27.45 20.82 -15.80
N ILE A 119 -26.61 20.10 -15.05
CA ILE A 119 -26.96 19.55 -13.74
C ILE A 119 -26.48 20.53 -12.69
N VAL A 120 -27.39 21.23 -12.07
CA VAL A 120 -27.11 22.10 -10.94
C VAL A 120 -27.45 21.34 -9.67
N LEU A 121 -26.44 21.01 -8.90
CA LEU A 121 -26.61 20.44 -7.56
C LEU A 121 -26.58 21.58 -6.55
N ILE A 122 -27.71 21.88 -5.97
CA ILE A 122 -27.84 22.87 -4.92
C ILE A 122 -27.75 22.13 -3.59
N VAL A 123 -26.70 22.41 -2.84
CA VAL A 123 -26.55 21.95 -1.47
C VAL A 123 -26.95 23.11 -0.58
N GLU A 124 -28.17 23.09 -0.07
CA GLU A 124 -28.57 24.06 0.96
C GLU A 124 -27.81 23.74 2.23
N ASN A 125 -26.72 24.43 2.44
CA ASN A 125 -26.12 24.52 3.76
C ASN A 125 -25.31 25.81 3.94
N THR A 126 -25.04 26.15 5.16
CA THR A 126 -24.45 27.35 5.76
C THR A 126 -23.35 28.10 4.98
N THR A 127 -22.86 27.59 3.86
CA THR A 127 -21.81 28.20 3.05
C THR A 127 -22.31 28.93 1.79
N LYS A 128 -23.59 28.83 1.42
CA LYS A 128 -24.15 29.39 0.17
C LYS A 128 -23.31 29.04 -1.10
N LEU A 129 -22.67 27.89 -1.12
CA LEU A 129 -21.89 27.43 -2.27
C LEU A 129 -22.67 26.34 -3.00
N GLU A 130 -22.83 26.53 -4.29
CA GLU A 130 -23.46 25.60 -5.23
C GLU A 130 -22.44 25.16 -6.27
N HIS A 131 -22.72 24.12 -7.05
CA HIS A 131 -21.89 23.74 -8.16
C HIS A 131 -22.71 23.35 -9.38
N SER A 132 -22.11 23.51 -10.57
CA SER A 132 -22.67 23.08 -11.83
C SER A 132 -21.68 22.27 -12.66
N ILE A 133 -22.18 21.32 -13.45
CA ILE A 133 -21.39 20.45 -14.30
C ILE A 133 -21.92 20.51 -15.73
N GLU A 134 -21.05 20.89 -16.65
CA GLU A 134 -21.29 20.87 -18.09
C GLU A 134 -20.65 19.63 -18.73
N GLU A 135 -21.46 18.64 -19.08
CA GLU A 135 -21.00 17.33 -19.58
C GLU A 135 -20.04 17.46 -20.76
N HIS A 136 -20.42 18.24 -21.76
CA HIS A 136 -19.67 18.38 -23.01
C HIS A 136 -18.26 18.97 -22.83
N ARG A 137 -18.00 19.60 -21.69
CA ARG A 137 -16.69 20.16 -21.31
C ARG A 137 -15.85 19.24 -20.43
N LEU A 138 -16.42 18.14 -19.90
CA LEU A 138 -15.67 17.18 -19.09
C LEU A 138 -14.79 16.29 -19.98
N MET A 139 -13.58 16.74 -20.21
CA MET A 139 -12.59 16.04 -21.05
C MET A 139 -12.29 14.62 -20.56
N ASP A 140 -12.38 14.39 -19.27
CA ASP A 140 -12.07 13.10 -18.63
C ASP A 140 -13.10 11.99 -18.97
N LEU A 141 -14.31 12.35 -19.44
CA LEU A 141 -15.31 11.38 -19.91
C LEU A 141 -14.92 10.69 -21.23
N LYS A 142 -14.01 11.23 -21.99
CA LYS A 142 -13.60 10.65 -23.29
C LYS A 142 -13.03 9.24 -23.20
N THR A 143 -12.54 8.85 -22.03
CA THR A 143 -11.99 7.52 -21.79
C THR A 143 -13.02 6.53 -21.23
N VAL A 144 -14.26 6.97 -21.06
CA VAL A 144 -15.35 6.20 -20.47
C VAL A 144 -16.36 5.83 -21.58
N PRO A 145 -16.89 4.59 -21.59
CA PRO A 145 -17.98 4.23 -22.48
C PRO A 145 -19.18 5.18 -22.37
N VAL A 146 -19.77 5.55 -23.49
CA VAL A 146 -20.84 6.58 -23.54
C VAL A 146 -22.04 6.19 -22.64
N GLU A 147 -22.35 4.91 -22.57
CA GLU A 147 -23.44 4.37 -21.77
C GLU A 147 -23.25 4.60 -20.26
N GLN A 148 -22.01 4.82 -19.83
CA GLN A 148 -21.66 5.06 -18.43
C GLN A 148 -21.55 6.56 -18.07
N HIS A 149 -21.63 7.45 -19.07
CA HIS A 149 -21.43 8.90 -18.82
C HIS A 149 -22.39 9.47 -17.77
N PRO A 150 -23.69 9.21 -17.78
CA PRO A 150 -24.60 9.75 -16.79
C PRO A 150 -24.25 9.33 -15.36
N HIS A 151 -23.89 8.06 -15.17
CA HIS A 151 -23.49 7.55 -13.87
C HIS A 151 -22.19 8.19 -13.38
N MET A 152 -21.25 8.43 -14.29
CA MET A 152 -19.98 9.09 -13.96
C MET A 152 -20.16 10.56 -13.64
N ILE A 153 -21.08 11.25 -14.33
CA ILE A 153 -21.42 12.65 -14.03
C ILE A 153 -22.09 12.76 -12.66
N ALA A 154 -23.05 11.87 -12.36
CA ALA A 154 -23.67 11.81 -11.05
C ALA A 154 -22.63 11.55 -9.93
N ALA A 155 -21.66 10.65 -10.18
CA ALA A 155 -20.57 10.41 -9.25
C ALA A 155 -19.67 11.65 -9.08
N ALA A 156 -19.40 12.41 -10.15
CA ALA A 156 -18.63 13.66 -10.09
C ALA A 156 -19.39 14.75 -9.30
N ALA A 157 -20.67 14.88 -9.56
CA ALA A 157 -21.53 15.82 -8.85
C ALA A 157 -21.55 15.54 -7.34
N LYS A 158 -21.69 14.26 -6.98
CA LYS A 158 -21.60 13.82 -5.58
C LYS A 158 -20.25 14.17 -4.96
N GLU A 159 -19.13 13.89 -5.64
CA GLU A 159 -17.78 14.20 -5.13
C GLU A 159 -17.61 15.69 -4.87
N ILE A 160 -18.03 16.56 -5.79
CA ILE A 160 -17.94 18.01 -5.62
C ILE A 160 -18.85 18.48 -4.47
N GLY A 161 -20.09 17.98 -4.39
CA GLY A 161 -21.01 18.27 -3.30
C GLY A 161 -20.45 17.88 -1.93
N ASP A 162 -19.88 16.69 -1.80
CA ASP A 162 -19.25 16.22 -0.56
C ASP A 162 -18.05 17.11 -0.18
N LEU A 163 -17.22 17.52 -1.15
CA LEU A 163 -16.09 18.43 -0.91
C LEU A 163 -16.56 19.83 -0.43
N ILE A 164 -17.67 20.33 -0.96
CA ILE A 164 -18.27 21.61 -0.51
C ILE A 164 -18.80 21.47 0.92
N LYS A 165 -19.54 20.40 1.23
CA LYS A 165 -20.06 20.13 2.58
C LYS A 165 -18.97 20.09 3.64
N ILE A 166 -17.84 19.45 3.32
CA ILE A 166 -16.68 19.35 4.22
C ILE A 166 -15.97 20.71 4.38
N GLY A 167 -16.29 21.71 3.56
CA GLY A 167 -15.62 23.01 3.57
C GLY A 167 -14.21 22.97 3.00
N THR A 168 -14.04 22.25 1.89
CA THR A 168 -12.71 22.10 1.22
C THR A 168 -12.31 23.38 0.48
N PHE A 169 -13.28 24.18 0.04
CA PHE A 169 -13.06 25.33 -0.83
C PHE A 169 -13.37 26.67 -0.15
N SER A 170 -12.61 27.70 -0.51
CA SER A 170 -12.92 29.10 -0.28
C SER A 170 -12.87 29.83 -1.62
N LEU A 171 -13.78 30.79 -1.78
CA LEU A 171 -13.79 31.71 -2.94
C LEU A 171 -13.12 33.00 -2.51
N GLU A 172 -11.85 33.14 -2.84
CA GLU A 172 -11.12 34.38 -2.65
C GLU A 172 -11.14 35.21 -3.94
N PRO A 173 -11.27 36.55 -3.82
CA PRO A 173 -11.51 37.40 -5.00
C PRO A 173 -10.36 37.39 -5.99
N GLU A 174 -9.11 37.23 -5.53
CA GLU A 174 -7.94 37.30 -6.41
C GLU A 174 -6.83 36.33 -5.98
N ILE A 175 -6.14 35.78 -6.96
CA ILE A 175 -4.91 35.03 -6.72
C ILE A 175 -3.78 36.05 -6.52
N PRO A 176 -2.99 35.97 -5.44
CA PRO A 176 -1.83 36.84 -5.27
C PRO A 176 -0.85 36.76 -6.44
N ILE A 177 -0.22 37.89 -6.75
CA ILE A 177 0.67 38.05 -7.94
C ILE A 177 1.73 36.93 -8.05
N ASN A 178 2.21 36.42 -6.90
CA ASN A 178 3.26 35.39 -6.85
C ASN A 178 2.70 33.96 -6.86
N ARG A 179 1.39 33.76 -6.95
CA ARG A 179 0.71 32.47 -6.90
C ARG A 179 0.12 32.13 -8.27
N LYS A 180 0.00 30.83 -8.54
CA LYS A 180 -0.67 30.30 -9.74
C LYS A 180 -1.64 29.21 -9.32
N ALA A 181 -2.82 29.20 -9.95
CA ALA A 181 -3.74 28.09 -9.74
C ALA A 181 -3.19 26.81 -10.37
N ILE A 182 -3.29 25.72 -9.62
CA ILE A 182 -2.94 24.37 -10.07
C ILE A 182 -4.16 23.78 -10.76
N ASP A 183 -3.98 23.17 -11.92
CA ASP A 183 -5.08 22.50 -12.60
C ASP A 183 -5.50 21.23 -11.88
N SER A 184 -6.73 20.83 -12.12
CA SER A 184 -7.28 19.56 -11.62
C SER A 184 -7.97 18.77 -12.73
N ARG A 185 -8.36 17.55 -12.43
CA ARG A 185 -9.16 16.67 -13.29
C ARG A 185 -10.07 15.80 -12.45
N ILE A 186 -11.12 15.24 -13.09
CA ILE A 186 -11.89 14.16 -12.49
C ILE A 186 -11.30 12.82 -12.93
N VAL A 187 -11.10 11.93 -11.97
CA VAL A 187 -10.71 10.54 -12.23
C VAL A 187 -11.91 9.65 -11.97
N PHE A 188 -12.39 9.02 -13.02
CA PHE A 188 -13.52 8.09 -12.97
C PHE A 188 -13.05 6.66 -12.75
N LYS A 189 -13.79 5.89 -11.97
CA LYS A 189 -13.51 4.48 -11.71
C LYS A 189 -14.80 3.71 -11.47
N VAL A 190 -14.92 2.54 -12.12
CA VAL A 190 -15.93 1.54 -11.76
C VAL A 190 -15.36 0.71 -10.60
N LYS A 191 -16.08 0.61 -9.51
CA LYS A 191 -15.74 -0.28 -8.40
C LYS A 191 -16.50 -1.59 -8.53
N HIS A 192 -15.81 -2.67 -8.20
CA HIS A 192 -16.37 -4.02 -8.11
C HIS A 192 -16.19 -4.52 -6.68
N ARG A 193 -17.10 -5.39 -6.23
CA ARG A 193 -17.00 -6.13 -4.97
C ARG A 193 -15.91 -7.19 -5.05
N ALA A 194 -15.60 -7.84 -3.94
CA ALA A 194 -14.59 -8.89 -3.88
C ALA A 194 -14.91 -10.10 -4.78
N ASP A 195 -16.20 -10.37 -5.01
CA ASP A 195 -16.69 -11.41 -5.91
C ASP A 195 -16.64 -11.04 -7.41
N GLY A 196 -16.14 -9.83 -7.74
CA GLY A 196 -16.07 -9.32 -9.10
C GLY A 196 -17.35 -8.66 -9.61
N THR A 197 -18.47 -8.71 -8.87
CA THR A 197 -19.71 -8.04 -9.24
C THR A 197 -19.58 -6.52 -9.16
N PHE A 198 -20.41 -5.81 -9.94
CA PHE A 198 -20.46 -4.36 -9.90
C PHE A 198 -20.83 -3.86 -8.49
N ASP A 199 -20.08 -2.88 -7.99
CA ASP A 199 -20.38 -2.17 -6.73
C ASP A 199 -20.96 -0.78 -7.03
N LYS A 200 -20.16 0.12 -7.61
CA LYS A 200 -20.58 1.49 -7.89
C LYS A 200 -19.65 2.24 -8.83
N PHE A 201 -20.18 3.30 -9.41
CA PHE A 201 -19.39 4.32 -10.09
C PHE A 201 -18.78 5.28 -9.06
N LYS A 202 -17.51 5.62 -9.24
CA LYS A 202 -16.79 6.53 -8.35
C LYS A 202 -16.05 7.59 -9.15
N ALA A 203 -16.18 8.83 -8.72
CA ALA A 203 -15.37 9.95 -9.21
C ALA A 203 -14.46 10.48 -8.09
N ARG A 204 -13.35 11.09 -8.47
CA ARG A 204 -12.43 11.80 -7.58
C ARG A 204 -11.96 13.09 -8.23
N LEU A 205 -12.11 14.22 -7.54
CA LEU A 205 -11.43 15.45 -7.94
C LEU A 205 -9.96 15.35 -7.54
N VAL A 206 -9.06 15.44 -8.53
CA VAL A 206 -7.62 15.22 -8.34
C VAL A 206 -6.84 16.44 -8.82
N ALA A 207 -6.07 17.06 -7.94
CA ALA A 207 -5.16 18.14 -8.28
C ALA A 207 -3.97 17.60 -9.11
N LYS A 208 -3.49 18.38 -10.09
CA LYS A 208 -2.27 18.07 -10.85
C LYS A 208 -1.04 18.49 -10.04
N GLY A 209 -0.72 17.75 -8.98
CA GLY A 209 0.36 18.08 -8.04
C GLY A 209 1.76 18.19 -8.64
N PHE A 210 1.98 17.68 -9.87
CA PHE A 210 3.22 17.89 -10.59
C PHE A 210 3.41 19.35 -11.00
N MET A 211 2.36 20.18 -11.00
CA MET A 211 2.42 21.62 -11.26
C MET A 211 2.79 22.42 -10.00
N GLN A 212 2.77 21.81 -8.82
CA GLN A 212 3.14 22.49 -7.57
C GLN A 212 4.63 22.82 -7.53
N ARG A 213 4.95 23.98 -6.96
CA ARG A 213 6.30 24.51 -6.80
C ARG A 213 6.75 24.35 -5.35
N LEU A 214 7.92 23.70 -5.17
CA LEU A 214 8.57 23.60 -3.86
C LEU A 214 8.90 25.00 -3.32
N GLY A 215 8.66 25.22 -2.02
CA GLY A 215 8.89 26.51 -1.37
C GLY A 215 7.77 27.54 -1.55
N PHE A 216 6.74 27.20 -2.35
CA PHE A 216 5.55 28.04 -2.56
C PHE A 216 4.26 27.28 -2.24
N ASP A 217 4.02 26.19 -2.97
CA ASP A 217 2.77 25.45 -2.91
C ASP A 217 2.88 24.25 -1.95
N PHE A 218 4.10 23.85 -1.58
CA PHE A 218 4.41 22.84 -0.58
C PHE A 218 5.88 22.96 -0.11
N PHE A 219 6.19 22.46 1.09
CA PHE A 219 7.54 22.47 1.68
C PHE A 219 8.07 21.08 1.97
N SER A 220 7.20 20.16 2.35
CA SER A 220 7.52 18.78 2.66
C SER A 220 6.42 17.86 2.16
N THR A 221 6.80 16.65 1.75
CA THR A 221 5.87 15.66 1.18
C THR A 221 6.01 14.28 1.80
N PHE A 222 7.01 14.09 2.68
CA PHE A 222 7.25 12.78 3.27
C PHE A 222 6.06 12.35 4.13
N SER A 223 5.51 11.20 3.82
CA SER A 223 4.52 10.47 4.61
C SER A 223 5.00 9.03 4.74
N PRO A 224 5.16 8.52 5.95
CA PRO A 224 5.53 7.12 6.12
C PRO A 224 4.41 6.21 5.62
N MET A 225 4.76 4.99 5.24
CA MET A 225 3.88 3.87 4.94
C MET A 225 4.30 2.69 5.81
N ALA A 226 3.34 1.93 6.28
CA ALA A 226 3.63 0.75 7.09
C ALA A 226 4.45 -0.26 6.29
N THR A 227 5.47 -0.85 6.90
CA THR A 227 6.20 -1.91 6.23
C THR A 227 5.37 -3.20 6.20
N LEU A 228 5.43 -3.95 5.10
CA LEU A 228 4.77 -5.25 5.03
C LEU A 228 5.27 -6.22 6.13
N THR A 229 6.50 -6.04 6.59
CA THR A 229 7.05 -6.80 7.73
C THR A 229 6.31 -6.45 9.01
N THR A 230 6.02 -5.17 9.29
CA THR A 230 5.18 -4.74 10.42
C THR A 230 3.79 -5.35 10.35
N VAL A 231 3.12 -5.24 9.20
CA VAL A 231 1.77 -5.80 8.98
C VAL A 231 1.76 -7.30 9.25
N ARG A 232 2.69 -8.06 8.65
CA ARG A 232 2.78 -9.51 8.84
C ARG A 232 3.14 -9.90 10.28
N THR A 233 3.97 -9.09 10.95
CA THR A 233 4.30 -9.30 12.36
C THR A 233 3.07 -9.13 13.24
N VAL A 234 2.25 -8.12 12.99
CA VAL A 234 0.99 -7.91 13.71
C VAL A 234 0.00 -9.05 13.43
N PHE A 235 -0.06 -9.55 12.18
CA PHE A 235 -0.87 -10.74 11.86
C PHE A 235 -0.37 -11.98 12.58
N ALA A 236 0.94 -12.23 12.62
CA ALA A 236 1.51 -13.36 13.33
C ALA A 236 1.20 -13.31 14.83
N ILE A 237 1.25 -12.12 15.45
CA ILE A 237 0.88 -11.90 16.85
C ILE A 237 -0.63 -12.15 17.04
N ALA A 238 -1.48 -11.60 16.17
CA ALA A 238 -2.92 -11.78 16.27
C ALA A 238 -3.30 -13.27 16.21
N VAL A 239 -2.74 -14.01 15.25
CA VAL A 239 -2.95 -15.45 15.10
C VAL A 239 -2.43 -16.21 16.32
N ARG A 240 -1.21 -15.90 16.78
CA ARG A 240 -0.60 -16.56 17.95
C ARG A 240 -1.43 -16.41 19.21
N LEU A 241 -2.04 -15.25 19.42
CA LEU A 241 -2.87 -14.92 20.57
C LEU A 241 -4.36 -15.24 20.38
N GLY A 242 -4.77 -15.70 19.20
CA GLY A 242 -6.18 -15.97 18.86
C GLY A 242 -7.04 -14.70 18.87
N LEU A 243 -6.50 -13.57 18.44
CA LEU A 243 -7.19 -12.29 18.48
C LEU A 243 -7.83 -11.96 17.13
N PRO A 244 -9.03 -11.36 17.12
CA PRO A 244 -9.62 -10.84 15.88
C PRO A 244 -8.77 -9.69 15.32
N ILE A 245 -8.80 -9.56 13.99
CA ILE A 245 -8.18 -8.47 13.26
C ILE A 245 -9.31 -7.64 12.67
N TYR A 246 -9.41 -6.37 13.07
CA TYR A 246 -10.38 -5.44 12.55
C TYR A 246 -9.77 -4.55 11.48
N HIS A 247 -10.59 -4.14 10.54
CA HIS A 247 -10.24 -3.20 9.47
C HIS A 247 -11.16 -1.99 9.53
N ALA A 248 -10.59 -0.81 9.35
CA ALA A 248 -11.33 0.43 9.20
C ALA A 248 -10.75 1.24 8.03
N ASP A 249 -11.60 1.63 7.08
CA ASP A 249 -11.26 2.51 5.94
C ASP A 249 -11.73 3.93 6.27
N ILE A 250 -10.82 4.90 6.26
CA ILE A 250 -11.15 6.31 6.50
C ILE A 250 -11.64 6.94 5.20
N PRO A 251 -12.95 7.25 5.08
CA PRO A 251 -13.48 7.81 3.86
C PRO A 251 -12.91 9.21 3.61
N GLN A 252 -12.51 9.47 2.36
CA GLN A 252 -11.97 10.77 1.95
C GLN A 252 -10.84 11.28 2.86
N ALA A 253 -9.95 10.41 3.31
CA ALA A 253 -8.94 10.67 4.33
C ALA A 253 -8.20 12.01 4.14
N PHE A 254 -7.73 12.32 2.95
CA PHE A 254 -6.95 13.53 2.71
C PHE A 254 -7.73 14.82 3.02
N VAL A 255 -9.02 14.89 2.67
CA VAL A 255 -9.82 16.11 2.91
C VAL A 255 -10.23 16.29 4.36
N THR A 256 -9.96 15.31 5.23
CA THR A 256 -10.13 15.49 6.68
C THR A 256 -9.05 16.41 7.26
N ALA A 257 -7.90 16.51 6.61
CA ALA A 257 -6.77 17.31 7.04
C ALA A 257 -6.85 18.75 6.52
N LYS A 258 -6.59 19.73 7.37
CA LYS A 258 -6.44 21.14 6.97
C LYS A 258 -5.16 21.31 6.18
N LEU A 259 -5.19 22.18 5.19
CA LEU A 259 -4.01 22.55 4.43
C LEU A 259 -3.32 23.73 5.11
N SER A 260 -2.00 23.63 5.32
CA SER A 260 -1.22 24.70 5.94
C SER A 260 -0.74 25.75 4.93
N GLU A 261 -0.66 25.35 3.66
CA GLU A 261 -0.18 26.20 2.57
C GLU A 261 -1.34 26.78 1.77
N ASP A 262 -1.15 28.00 1.28
CA ASP A 262 -2.09 28.65 0.38
C ASP A 262 -1.99 28.08 -1.03
N VAL A 263 -2.97 27.28 -1.42
CA VAL A 263 -3.04 26.61 -2.73
C VAL A 263 -4.35 26.99 -3.43
N TRP A 264 -4.23 27.50 -4.65
CA TRP A 264 -5.37 27.78 -5.55
C TRP A 264 -5.51 26.65 -6.56
N LEU A 265 -6.72 26.17 -6.70
CA LEU A 265 -7.07 25.08 -7.63
C LEU A 265 -7.95 25.61 -8.74
N ARG A 266 -7.60 25.31 -9.99
CA ARG A 266 -8.50 25.46 -11.12
C ARG A 266 -9.29 24.18 -11.29
N LEU A 267 -10.60 24.28 -11.18
CA LEU A 267 -11.52 23.16 -11.40
C LEU A 267 -11.45 22.69 -12.85
N PRO A 268 -11.77 21.42 -13.12
CA PRO A 268 -11.79 20.87 -14.46
C PRO A 268 -12.72 21.69 -15.37
N PRO A 269 -12.45 21.74 -16.68
CA PRO A 269 -13.39 22.33 -17.63
C PRO A 269 -14.78 21.70 -17.46
N GLY A 270 -15.82 22.52 -17.39
CA GLY A 270 -17.19 22.08 -17.21
C GLY A 270 -17.65 22.00 -15.74
N ILE A 271 -16.76 22.21 -14.76
CA ILE A 271 -17.13 22.26 -13.34
C ILE A 271 -16.96 23.68 -12.81
N HIS A 272 -17.98 24.19 -12.14
CA HIS A 272 -18.00 25.52 -11.55
C HIS A 272 -18.54 25.44 -10.11
N ILE A 273 -18.05 26.32 -9.26
CA ILE A 273 -18.65 26.61 -7.94
C ILE A 273 -19.41 27.93 -8.08
N ASN A 274 -20.69 27.91 -7.76
CA ASN A 274 -21.57 29.05 -7.88
C ASN A 274 -21.73 29.74 -6.53
N ARG A 275 -21.63 31.06 -6.52
CA ARG A 275 -21.92 31.89 -5.36
C ARG A 275 -22.53 33.23 -5.82
N ASP A 276 -23.64 33.58 -5.25
CA ASP A 276 -24.34 34.86 -5.53
C ASP A 276 -24.56 35.06 -7.06
N GLY A 277 -24.91 33.99 -7.77
CA GLY A 277 -25.12 33.99 -9.24
C GLY A 277 -23.88 34.09 -10.09
N LYS A 278 -22.67 34.05 -9.50
CA LYS A 278 -21.40 34.05 -10.22
C LYS A 278 -20.77 32.68 -10.24
N GLN A 279 -20.27 32.27 -11.39
CA GLN A 279 -19.54 31.01 -11.60
C GLN A 279 -18.05 31.19 -11.34
N HIS A 280 -17.48 30.35 -10.49
CA HIS A 280 -16.08 30.36 -10.16
C HIS A 280 -15.43 29.04 -10.59
N ARG A 281 -14.34 29.12 -11.35
CA ARG A 281 -13.50 27.96 -11.73
C ARG A 281 -12.21 27.88 -10.94
N ILE A 282 -11.87 28.93 -10.22
CA ILE A 282 -10.69 28.98 -9.37
C ILE A 282 -11.16 29.10 -7.93
N VAL A 283 -10.66 28.22 -7.08
CA VAL A 283 -10.97 28.14 -5.66
C VAL A 283 -9.67 28.05 -4.86
N LYS A 284 -9.66 28.57 -3.65
CA LYS A 284 -8.60 28.32 -2.69
C LYS A 284 -8.93 27.06 -1.91
N LEU A 285 -7.94 26.18 -1.73
CA LEU A 285 -8.08 24.98 -0.93
C LEU A 285 -7.86 25.30 0.55
N LEU A 286 -8.81 24.93 1.38
CA LEU A 286 -8.72 24.99 2.85
C LEU A 286 -8.28 23.64 3.45
N ARG A 287 -8.49 22.57 2.70
CA ARG A 287 -8.17 21.20 3.09
C ARG A 287 -7.34 20.50 2.02
N ALA A 288 -6.60 19.49 2.44
CA ALA A 288 -5.83 18.68 1.53
C ALA A 288 -6.74 17.96 0.52
N LEU A 289 -6.25 17.74 -0.69
CA LEU A 289 -7.01 17.13 -1.79
C LEU A 289 -6.17 16.03 -2.44
N TYR A 290 -6.86 15.06 -3.02
CA TYR A 290 -6.19 14.02 -3.82
C TYR A 290 -5.33 14.66 -4.91
N GLY A 291 -4.12 14.13 -5.10
CA GLY A 291 -3.16 14.59 -6.10
C GLY A 291 -2.22 15.71 -5.67
N LEU A 292 -2.45 16.42 -4.56
CA LEU A 292 -1.45 17.30 -4.00
C LEU A 292 -0.30 16.50 -3.38
N ARG A 293 0.92 17.01 -3.51
CA ARG A 293 2.13 16.32 -3.04
C ARG A 293 2.18 16.16 -1.52
N GLN A 294 1.66 17.13 -0.76
CA GLN A 294 1.66 17.13 0.71
C GLN A 294 0.42 16.47 1.32
N SER A 295 -0.61 16.11 0.56
CA SER A 295 -1.86 15.56 1.14
C SER A 295 -1.64 14.33 2.01
N PRO A 296 -0.82 13.33 1.61
CA PRO A 296 -0.53 12.19 2.48
C PRO A 296 0.11 12.61 3.81
N GLN A 297 1.05 13.56 3.78
CA GLN A 297 1.73 14.06 4.97
C GLN A 297 0.76 14.80 5.91
N GLN A 298 -0.09 15.67 5.36
CA GLN A 298 -1.06 16.42 6.18
C GLN A 298 -2.05 15.48 6.86
N PHE A 299 -2.56 14.50 6.12
CA PHE A 299 -3.44 13.48 6.70
C PHE A 299 -2.72 12.65 7.79
N ASN A 300 -1.51 12.19 7.53
CA ASN A 300 -0.72 11.43 8.50
C ASN A 300 -0.52 12.22 9.80
N LYS A 301 -0.23 13.54 9.72
CA LYS A 301 -0.13 14.41 10.89
C LYS A 301 -1.45 14.48 11.68
N GLU A 302 -2.58 14.58 10.99
CA GLU A 302 -3.90 14.58 11.65
C GLU A 302 -4.21 13.25 12.32
N LEU A 303 -3.88 12.14 11.67
CA LEU A 303 -4.06 10.79 12.24
C LEU A 303 -3.15 10.58 13.47
N ILE A 304 -1.87 10.95 13.39
CA ILE A 304 -0.95 10.90 14.53
C ILE A 304 -1.51 11.74 15.68
N LYS A 305 -1.90 12.99 15.41
CA LYS A 305 -2.47 13.89 16.43
C LYS A 305 -3.72 13.30 17.09
N PHE A 306 -4.56 12.61 16.31
CA PHE A 306 -5.74 11.96 16.84
C PHE A 306 -5.37 10.77 17.73
N LEU A 307 -4.52 9.84 17.25
CA LEU A 307 -4.15 8.63 17.98
C LEU A 307 -3.30 8.94 19.22
N THR A 308 -2.36 9.89 19.13
CA THR A 308 -1.53 10.32 20.28
C THR A 308 -2.21 11.34 21.18
N GLY A 309 -3.38 11.85 20.80
CA GLY A 309 -4.25 12.62 21.65
C GLY A 309 -5.00 11.73 22.64
N TYR A 310 -5.88 12.33 23.44
CA TYR A 310 -6.73 11.57 24.36
C TYR A 310 -8.05 11.20 23.66
N ILE A 311 -8.24 9.90 23.43
CA ILE A 311 -9.48 9.32 22.89
C ILE A 311 -10.19 8.62 24.04
N ASP A 312 -11.14 9.27 24.71
CA ASP A 312 -11.87 8.71 25.85
C ASP A 312 -10.94 8.00 26.88
N ASN A 313 -9.88 8.71 27.30
CA ASN A 313 -8.80 8.24 28.17
C ASN A 313 -7.84 7.21 27.57
N LEU A 314 -7.91 6.93 26.26
CA LEU A 314 -6.87 6.21 25.56
C LEU A 314 -5.79 7.19 25.08
N HIS A 315 -4.54 6.82 25.23
CA HIS A 315 -3.40 7.55 24.68
C HIS A 315 -2.45 6.56 24.00
N PHE A 316 -2.41 6.59 22.67
CA PHE A 316 -1.53 5.73 21.92
C PHE A 316 -0.11 6.28 21.86
N SER A 317 0.86 5.40 21.97
CA SER A 317 2.26 5.69 21.67
C SER A 317 2.56 5.30 20.23
N GLN A 318 3.33 6.11 19.51
CA GLN A 318 3.83 5.78 18.18
C GLN A 318 5.12 4.96 18.32
N ALA A 319 5.23 3.84 17.58
CA ALA A 319 6.42 3.01 17.64
C ALA A 319 7.60 3.68 16.94
N SER A 320 8.80 3.55 17.51
CA SER A 320 10.00 4.11 16.94
C SER A 320 10.62 3.22 15.84
N ALA A 321 10.28 1.94 15.82
CA ALA A 321 10.69 1.01 14.77
C ALA A 321 9.92 1.23 13.47
N ASP A 322 8.63 1.52 13.55
CA ASP A 322 7.78 1.82 12.40
C ASP A 322 6.77 2.90 12.81
N SER A 323 6.90 4.09 12.25
CA SER A 323 6.06 5.25 12.59
C SER A 323 4.58 5.11 12.16
N CYS A 324 4.24 4.05 11.45
CA CYS A 324 2.86 3.70 11.10
C CYS A 324 2.23 2.70 12.08
N LEU A 325 2.97 2.28 13.11
CA LEU A 325 2.48 1.43 14.17
C LEU A 325 2.23 2.27 15.43
N PHE A 326 1.05 2.11 16.01
CA PHE A 326 0.66 2.73 17.26
C PHE A 326 0.21 1.65 18.25
N TYR A 327 0.48 1.85 19.52
CA TYR A 327 0.09 0.91 20.57
C TYR A 327 -0.40 1.64 21.81
N TYR A 328 -1.38 1.04 22.45
CA TYR A 328 -1.89 1.43 23.75
C TYR A 328 -1.85 0.25 24.69
N VAL A 329 -1.47 0.49 25.93
CA VAL A 329 -1.51 -0.53 27.01
C VAL A 329 -2.32 0.03 28.17
N ASN A 330 -3.36 -0.67 28.57
CA ASN A 330 -4.15 -0.31 29.72
C ASN A 330 -3.27 -0.43 30.99
N PRO A 331 -3.06 0.66 31.75
CA PRO A 331 -2.13 0.65 32.88
C PRO A 331 -2.54 -0.28 34.01
N ILE A 332 -3.84 -0.57 34.14
CA ILE A 332 -4.40 -1.41 35.20
C ILE A 332 -4.46 -2.87 34.76
N THR A 333 -5.16 -3.15 33.65
CA THR A 333 -5.43 -4.53 33.18
C THR A 333 -4.29 -5.13 32.39
N LYS A 334 -3.31 -4.31 31.95
CA LYS A 334 -2.22 -4.68 31.01
C LYS A 334 -2.71 -5.20 29.67
N LYS A 335 -3.99 -5.03 29.35
CA LYS A 335 -4.53 -5.30 28.02
C LYS A 335 -4.07 -4.21 27.05
N PHE A 336 -4.00 -4.54 25.76
CA PHE A 336 -3.44 -3.67 24.74
C PHE A 336 -4.34 -3.49 23.54
N VAL A 337 -4.06 -2.43 22.77
CA VAL A 337 -4.58 -2.21 21.42
C VAL A 337 -3.41 -1.80 20.52
N LEU A 338 -3.26 -2.46 19.37
CA LEU A 338 -2.32 -2.10 18.29
C LEU A 338 -3.10 -1.53 17.13
N VAL A 339 -2.56 -0.50 16.51
CA VAL A 339 -3.09 0.11 15.27
C VAL A 339 -1.96 0.24 14.26
N VAL A 340 -2.13 -0.38 13.09
CA VAL A 340 -1.24 -0.16 11.94
C VAL A 340 -1.98 0.72 10.94
N SER A 341 -1.38 1.83 10.53
CA SER A 341 -1.96 2.74 9.55
C SER A 341 -1.26 2.65 8.20
N GLU A 342 -2.04 2.43 7.15
CA GLU A 342 -1.59 2.47 5.77
C GLU A 342 -2.42 3.49 5.00
N VAL A 343 -2.03 4.75 5.12
CA VAL A 343 -2.76 5.92 4.62
C VAL A 343 -4.18 5.97 5.22
N ASP A 344 -5.20 5.59 4.46
CA ASP A 344 -6.62 5.56 4.82
C ASP A 344 -7.09 4.22 5.42
N ASP A 345 -6.31 3.16 5.27
CA ASP A 345 -6.60 1.82 5.83
C ASP A 345 -5.97 1.65 7.22
N LEU A 346 -6.76 1.23 8.19
CA LEU A 346 -6.30 0.90 9.55
C LEU A 346 -6.50 -0.58 9.84
N ILE A 347 -5.48 -1.22 10.38
CA ILE A 347 -5.54 -2.58 10.95
C ILE A 347 -5.50 -2.45 12.47
N ILE A 348 -6.45 -3.06 13.17
CA ILE A 348 -6.58 -2.96 14.62
C ILE A 348 -6.63 -4.35 15.23
N VAL A 349 -5.78 -4.57 16.23
CA VAL A 349 -5.67 -5.84 16.97
C VAL A 349 -5.54 -5.50 18.45
N GLY A 350 -6.28 -6.21 19.32
CA GLY A 350 -6.13 -5.95 20.75
C GLY A 350 -6.80 -6.96 21.66
N THR A 351 -6.29 -7.06 22.88
CA THR A 351 -6.89 -7.80 24.00
C THR A 351 -7.80 -6.90 24.85
N ASP A 352 -7.67 -5.59 24.72
CA ASP A 352 -8.55 -4.62 25.40
C ASP A 352 -9.76 -4.31 24.51
N THR A 353 -10.81 -5.12 24.67
CA THR A 353 -12.05 -4.96 23.90
C THR A 353 -12.72 -3.61 24.16
N GLU A 354 -12.70 -3.10 25.40
CA GLU A 354 -13.21 -1.79 25.74
C GLU A 354 -12.38 -0.70 25.05
N GLY A 355 -11.05 -0.82 25.06
CA GLY A 355 -10.15 0.09 24.34
C GLY A 355 -10.39 0.10 22.83
N VAL A 356 -10.66 -1.07 22.22
CA VAL A 356 -11.02 -1.16 20.79
C VAL A 356 -12.33 -0.43 20.50
N GLU A 357 -13.36 -0.61 21.32
CA GLU A 357 -14.65 0.07 21.14
C GLU A 357 -14.54 1.61 21.32
N LYS A 358 -13.77 2.07 22.30
CA LYS A 358 -13.48 3.50 22.46
C LYS A 358 -12.75 4.09 21.25
N LEU A 359 -11.74 3.38 20.75
CA LEU A 359 -11.03 3.77 19.53
C LEU A 359 -11.99 3.84 18.34
N LYS A 360 -12.84 2.82 18.16
CA LYS A 360 -13.86 2.76 17.11
C LYS A 360 -14.77 3.99 17.17
N LYS A 361 -15.35 4.28 18.33
CA LYS A 361 -16.21 5.44 18.54
C LYS A 361 -15.49 6.74 18.20
N GLY A 362 -14.27 6.93 18.68
CA GLY A 362 -13.48 8.14 18.37
C GLY A 362 -13.15 8.27 16.89
N LEU A 363 -12.87 7.15 16.17
CA LEU A 363 -12.65 7.16 14.73
C LEU A 363 -13.91 7.50 13.94
N VAL A 364 -15.08 6.96 14.34
CA VAL A 364 -16.39 7.29 13.76
C VAL A 364 -16.68 8.79 13.93
N GLU A 365 -16.54 9.31 15.13
CA GLU A 365 -16.82 10.73 15.43
C GLU A 365 -15.84 11.69 14.71
N ARG A 366 -14.55 11.34 14.66
CA ARG A 366 -13.52 12.23 14.09
C ARG A 366 -13.43 12.19 12.59
N PHE A 367 -13.59 11.01 11.97
CA PHE A 367 -13.34 10.78 10.55
C PHE A 367 -14.59 10.36 9.77
N ASN A 368 -15.75 10.36 10.43
CA ASN A 368 -17.03 9.99 9.81
C ASN A 368 -16.98 8.60 9.13
N ILE A 369 -16.35 7.64 9.80
CA ILE A 369 -16.31 6.24 9.35
C ILE A 369 -17.72 5.67 9.53
N ASP A 370 -18.21 4.98 8.54
CA ASP A 370 -19.47 4.25 8.61
C ASP A 370 -19.32 3.09 9.62
N ASP A 371 -20.06 3.17 10.73
CA ASP A 371 -19.99 2.18 11.81
C ASP A 371 -20.29 0.74 11.32
N THR A 372 -21.13 0.61 10.28
CA THR A 372 -21.43 -0.69 9.66
C THR A 372 -20.28 -1.28 8.88
N LYS A 373 -19.22 -0.51 8.59
CA LYS A 373 -18.01 -0.95 7.87
C LYS A 373 -16.84 -1.30 8.77
N TRP A 374 -17.10 -1.43 10.05
CA TRP A 374 -16.15 -1.98 10.99
C TRP A 374 -16.21 -3.50 10.92
N GLU A 375 -15.44 -4.06 10.02
CA GLU A 375 -15.54 -5.48 9.66
C GLU A 375 -14.27 -6.24 10.10
N SER A 376 -14.39 -7.57 10.15
CA SER A 376 -13.21 -8.42 10.17
C SER A 376 -12.41 -8.22 8.90
N LEU A 377 -11.09 -8.17 9.01
CA LEU A 377 -10.21 -7.96 7.89
C LEU A 377 -10.40 -9.06 6.84
N SER A 378 -10.91 -8.71 5.66
CA SER A 378 -11.10 -9.62 4.53
C SER A 378 -10.17 -9.30 3.35
N SER A 379 -9.64 -8.08 3.28
CA SER A 379 -8.67 -7.68 2.26
C SER A 379 -7.80 -6.53 2.77
N PHE A 380 -6.54 -6.51 2.36
CA PHE A 380 -5.62 -5.41 2.67
C PHE A 380 -4.60 -5.25 1.54
N LEU A 381 -4.40 -4.03 1.05
CA LEU A 381 -3.51 -3.73 -0.08
C LEU A 381 -3.75 -4.64 -1.31
N GLY A 382 -4.96 -5.13 -1.50
CA GLY A 382 -5.31 -6.05 -2.60
C GLY A 382 -4.83 -7.49 -2.39
N ILE A 383 -4.49 -7.86 -1.18
CA ILE A 383 -4.31 -9.23 -0.69
C ILE A 383 -5.67 -9.69 -0.17
N ASN A 384 -6.14 -10.85 -0.60
CA ASN A 384 -7.29 -11.49 -0.01
C ASN A 384 -6.90 -12.17 1.31
N ILE A 385 -7.68 -12.00 2.36
CA ILE A 385 -7.39 -12.49 3.70
C ILE A 385 -8.58 -13.26 4.24
N ILE A 386 -8.36 -14.49 4.64
CA ILE A 386 -9.35 -15.34 5.31
C ILE A 386 -8.79 -15.70 6.67
N TYR A 387 -9.43 -15.22 7.72
CA TYR A 387 -9.00 -15.52 9.08
C TYR A 387 -10.11 -16.20 9.88
N ASP A 388 -9.91 -17.47 10.18
CA ASP A 388 -10.72 -18.21 11.15
C ASP A 388 -10.04 -18.16 12.52
N VAL A 389 -10.54 -17.28 13.38
CA VAL A 389 -10.02 -17.07 14.73
C VAL A 389 -10.18 -18.33 15.58
N ARG A 390 -11.26 -19.12 15.38
CA ARG A 390 -11.51 -20.33 16.16
C ARG A 390 -10.58 -21.47 15.77
N ALA A 391 -10.33 -21.61 14.47
CA ALA A 391 -9.35 -22.56 13.96
C ALA A 391 -7.90 -22.07 14.18
N GLY A 392 -7.69 -20.82 14.57
CA GLY A 392 -6.37 -20.21 14.70
C GLY A 392 -5.59 -20.18 13.39
N ARG A 393 -6.28 -19.95 12.25
CA ARG A 393 -5.69 -20.05 10.91
C ARG A 393 -6.01 -18.81 10.07
N LEU A 394 -4.97 -18.12 9.65
CA LEU A 394 -5.04 -16.99 8.74
C LEU A 394 -4.41 -17.36 7.39
N GLU A 395 -5.13 -17.15 6.32
CA GLU A 395 -4.70 -17.40 4.95
C GLU A 395 -4.68 -16.09 4.16
N MET A 396 -3.61 -15.88 3.42
CA MET A 396 -3.42 -14.74 2.54
C MET A 396 -3.19 -15.23 1.11
N ASP A 397 -3.94 -14.72 0.15
CA ASP A 397 -3.74 -15.02 -1.26
C ASP A 397 -3.85 -13.79 -2.16
N ILE A 398 -3.41 -13.97 -3.39
CA ILE A 398 -3.47 -12.94 -4.46
C ILE A 398 -3.97 -13.57 -5.77
N GLU A 399 -4.82 -14.59 -5.70
CA GLU A 399 -5.34 -15.29 -6.87
C GLU A 399 -5.94 -14.34 -7.89
N GLN A 400 -6.76 -13.40 -7.44
CA GLN A 400 -7.37 -12.38 -8.31
C GLN A 400 -6.33 -11.53 -9.07
N LYS A 401 -5.16 -11.28 -8.48
CA LYS A 401 -4.09 -10.54 -9.17
C LYS A 401 -3.43 -11.37 -10.26
N VAL A 402 -3.27 -12.68 -10.02
CA VAL A 402 -2.77 -13.62 -11.04
C VAL A 402 -3.79 -13.74 -12.18
N GLU A 403 -5.06 -13.89 -11.87
CA GLU A 403 -6.13 -13.94 -12.87
C GLU A 403 -6.22 -12.65 -13.67
N LYS A 404 -6.13 -11.51 -13.02
CA LYS A 404 -6.09 -10.20 -13.70
C LYS A 404 -4.89 -10.09 -14.63
N LEU A 405 -3.69 -10.50 -14.19
CA LEU A 405 -2.49 -10.52 -15.02
C LEU A 405 -2.70 -11.35 -16.29
N LEU A 406 -3.31 -12.52 -16.17
CA LEU A 406 -3.62 -13.40 -17.30
C LEU A 406 -4.70 -12.80 -18.21
N ALA A 407 -5.76 -12.24 -17.64
CA ALA A 407 -6.88 -11.62 -18.39
C ALA A 407 -6.41 -10.40 -19.20
N GLU A 408 -5.58 -9.54 -18.61
CA GLU A 408 -5.01 -8.37 -19.29
C GLU A 408 -3.95 -8.73 -20.34
N ASN A 409 -3.43 -9.96 -20.30
CA ASN A 409 -2.39 -10.46 -21.19
C ASN A 409 -2.76 -11.82 -21.82
N PRO A 410 -3.70 -11.87 -22.78
CA PRO A 410 -4.25 -13.14 -23.28
C PRO A 410 -3.22 -14.14 -23.79
N LEU A 411 -2.13 -13.69 -24.41
CA LEU A 411 -1.09 -14.59 -24.94
C LEU A 411 -0.30 -15.31 -23.81
N LEU A 412 -0.39 -14.85 -22.56
CA LEU A 412 0.18 -15.57 -21.41
C LEU A 412 -0.57 -16.89 -21.12
N HIS A 413 -1.82 -17.05 -21.59
CA HIS A 413 -2.54 -18.31 -21.50
C HIS A 413 -1.84 -19.44 -22.28
N ASN A 414 -1.07 -19.11 -23.32
CA ASN A 414 -0.31 -20.08 -24.13
C ASN A 414 0.99 -20.55 -23.47
N VAL A 415 1.38 -19.90 -22.35
CA VAL A 415 2.60 -20.30 -21.62
C VAL A 415 2.39 -21.64 -20.94
N ARG A 416 3.36 -22.54 -21.12
CA ARG A 416 3.37 -23.87 -20.47
C ARG A 416 3.44 -23.70 -18.93
N MET A 417 2.71 -24.53 -18.22
CA MET A 417 2.80 -24.61 -16.76
C MET A 417 4.12 -25.25 -16.30
N HIS A 418 4.67 -24.74 -15.21
CA HIS A 418 5.92 -25.20 -14.61
C HIS A 418 5.75 -25.52 -13.13
N ASP A 419 6.58 -26.43 -12.61
CA ASP A 419 6.57 -26.85 -11.21
C ASP A 419 7.44 -25.98 -10.31
N VAL A 420 8.40 -25.26 -10.92
CA VAL A 420 9.32 -24.33 -10.24
C VAL A 420 9.36 -23.01 -11.00
N PRO A 421 9.52 -21.87 -10.30
CA PRO A 421 9.47 -20.55 -10.92
C PRO A 421 10.76 -20.18 -11.67
N ALA A 422 11.86 -20.88 -11.43
CA ALA A 422 13.16 -20.65 -12.05
C ALA A 422 13.91 -21.95 -12.31
N SER A 423 14.72 -21.98 -13.38
CA SER A 423 15.67 -23.03 -13.67
C SER A 423 16.94 -22.45 -14.31
N ASP A 424 18.05 -23.18 -14.23
CA ASP A 424 19.30 -22.74 -14.87
C ASP A 424 19.17 -22.75 -16.39
N ALA A 425 18.50 -23.76 -16.95
CA ALA A 425 18.29 -23.86 -18.41
C ALA A 425 17.64 -22.59 -19.01
N ALA A 426 16.67 -21.97 -18.34
CA ALA A 426 16.05 -20.73 -18.81
C ALA A 426 17.00 -19.53 -18.69
N SER A 427 17.89 -19.53 -17.69
CA SER A 427 18.82 -18.42 -17.43
C SER A 427 20.07 -18.44 -18.31
N GLU A 428 20.36 -19.54 -18.99
CA GLU A 428 21.58 -19.75 -19.82
C GLU A 428 21.31 -19.61 -21.32
N LEU A 429 20.07 -19.28 -21.73
CA LEU A 429 19.74 -19.14 -23.15
C LEU A 429 20.59 -18.05 -23.83
N PRO A 430 21.23 -18.38 -24.99
CA PRO A 430 22.03 -17.42 -25.71
C PRO A 430 21.20 -16.37 -26.45
N GLU A 431 21.82 -15.25 -26.83
CA GLU A 431 21.14 -14.18 -27.58
C GLU A 431 20.63 -14.66 -28.96
N SER A 432 21.32 -15.60 -29.59
CA SER A 432 20.90 -16.20 -30.86
C SER A 432 19.52 -16.89 -30.79
N ALA A 433 19.03 -17.24 -29.60
CA ALA A 433 17.70 -17.81 -29.42
C ALA A 433 16.59 -16.85 -29.83
N ALA A 434 16.84 -15.54 -29.97
CA ALA A 434 15.87 -14.58 -30.45
C ALA A 434 15.34 -14.84 -31.85
N SER A 435 16.11 -15.52 -32.72
CA SER A 435 15.68 -15.91 -34.07
C SER A 435 14.55 -16.95 -34.08
N LYS A 436 14.29 -17.59 -32.94
CA LYS A 436 13.26 -18.62 -32.76
C LYS A 436 12.07 -18.15 -31.90
N TYR A 437 11.91 -16.86 -31.77
CA TYR A 437 10.80 -16.31 -30.96
C TYR A 437 9.45 -16.69 -31.55
N THR A 438 8.58 -17.22 -30.70
CA THR A 438 7.15 -17.38 -30.98
C THR A 438 6.43 -16.05 -30.84
N GLU A 439 5.18 -15.98 -31.29
CA GLU A 439 4.31 -14.83 -31.08
C GLU A 439 4.22 -14.46 -29.57
N THR A 440 4.09 -15.47 -28.71
CA THR A 440 4.07 -15.29 -27.25
C THR A 440 5.39 -14.70 -26.73
N ASP A 441 6.55 -15.08 -27.28
CA ASP A 441 7.84 -14.54 -26.86
C ASP A 441 7.98 -13.07 -27.24
N ILE A 442 7.52 -12.69 -28.42
CA ILE A 442 7.52 -11.30 -28.89
C ILE A 442 6.57 -10.46 -28.01
N TYR A 443 5.39 -10.99 -27.71
CA TYR A 443 4.44 -10.32 -26.83
C TYR A 443 5.02 -10.08 -25.42
N ILE A 444 5.61 -11.10 -24.81
CA ILE A 444 6.24 -11.00 -23.49
C ILE A 444 7.37 -9.97 -23.51
N LYS A 445 8.22 -9.97 -24.56
CA LYS A 445 9.30 -8.99 -24.71
C LYS A 445 8.78 -7.56 -24.73
N ASN A 446 7.70 -7.31 -25.47
CA ASN A 446 7.11 -5.97 -25.62
C ASN A 446 6.40 -5.50 -24.35
N ASN A 447 5.81 -6.41 -23.58
CA ASN A 447 5.09 -6.10 -22.33
C ASN A 447 5.91 -6.45 -21.07
N TYR A 448 7.21 -6.67 -21.21
CA TYR A 448 8.07 -7.23 -20.17
C TYR A 448 7.98 -6.50 -18.83
N SER A 449 8.12 -5.17 -18.86
CA SER A 449 8.12 -4.33 -17.66
C SER A 449 6.78 -4.34 -16.93
N SER A 450 5.66 -4.42 -17.64
CA SER A 450 4.32 -4.47 -17.06
C SER A 450 4.09 -5.82 -16.37
N VAL A 451 4.44 -6.92 -17.05
CA VAL A 451 4.27 -8.28 -16.51
C VAL A 451 5.14 -8.49 -15.28
N ILE A 452 6.44 -8.11 -15.36
CA ILE A 452 7.35 -8.29 -14.22
C ILE A 452 6.99 -7.35 -13.06
N GLY A 453 6.48 -6.14 -13.33
CA GLY A 453 5.98 -5.23 -12.32
C GLY A 453 4.88 -5.85 -11.47
N SER A 454 3.93 -6.55 -12.10
CA SER A 454 2.89 -7.31 -11.41
C SER A 454 3.49 -8.45 -10.57
N CYS A 455 4.48 -9.18 -11.11
CA CYS A 455 5.17 -10.25 -10.38
C CYS A 455 5.97 -9.73 -9.17
N ILE A 456 6.59 -8.53 -9.28
CA ILE A 456 7.30 -7.89 -8.14
C ILE A 456 6.31 -7.67 -6.99
N TYR A 457 5.14 -7.08 -7.27
CA TYR A 457 4.13 -6.88 -6.24
C TYR A 457 3.74 -8.22 -5.56
N MET A 458 3.49 -9.26 -6.34
CA MET A 458 3.13 -10.59 -5.82
C MET A 458 4.23 -11.16 -4.92
N SER A 459 5.50 -10.99 -5.30
CA SER A 459 6.66 -11.54 -4.56
C SER A 459 6.90 -10.88 -3.22
N ILE A 460 6.62 -9.58 -3.09
CA ILE A 460 6.84 -8.86 -1.83
C ILE A 460 5.63 -8.94 -0.89
N THR A 461 4.45 -9.28 -1.40
CA THR A 461 3.22 -9.36 -0.59
C THR A 461 3.00 -10.75 0.01
N VAL A 462 2.73 -11.75 -0.80
CA VAL A 462 2.29 -13.09 -0.37
C VAL A 462 3.17 -14.19 -0.95
N ARG A 463 3.57 -14.07 -2.22
CA ARG A 463 4.24 -15.13 -2.98
C ARG A 463 5.76 -15.07 -2.79
N ASN A 464 6.23 -15.37 -1.58
CA ASN A 464 7.66 -15.43 -1.28
C ASN A 464 8.39 -16.48 -2.14
N ASP A 465 7.66 -17.47 -2.62
CA ASP A 465 8.12 -18.57 -3.47
C ASP A 465 8.63 -18.13 -4.85
N ILE A 466 8.25 -16.95 -5.32
CA ILE A 466 8.74 -16.43 -6.62
C ILE A 466 9.83 -15.36 -6.47
N THR A 467 10.24 -15.00 -5.25
CA THR A 467 11.11 -13.84 -5.01
C THR A 467 12.44 -13.90 -5.75
N PHE A 468 13.09 -15.06 -5.77
CA PHE A 468 14.34 -15.26 -6.51
C PHE A 468 14.13 -15.11 -8.03
N ALA A 469 13.12 -15.79 -8.58
CA ALA A 469 12.81 -15.75 -10.02
C ALA A 469 12.50 -14.32 -10.48
N VAL A 470 11.68 -13.60 -9.70
CA VAL A 470 11.34 -12.19 -9.92
C VAL A 470 12.60 -11.33 -9.90
N GLY A 471 13.49 -11.52 -8.92
CA GLY A 471 14.74 -10.78 -8.82
C GLY A 471 15.65 -10.99 -10.04
N LYS A 472 15.70 -12.21 -10.60
CA LYS A 472 16.41 -12.50 -11.86
C LYS A 472 15.75 -11.84 -13.06
N CYS A 473 14.44 -11.99 -13.22
CA CYS A 473 13.70 -11.39 -14.34
C CYS A 473 13.78 -9.85 -14.32
N ALA A 474 13.68 -9.22 -13.15
CA ALA A 474 13.71 -7.76 -13.02
C ALA A 474 14.99 -7.11 -13.59
N ARG A 475 16.09 -7.81 -13.64
CA ARG A 475 17.36 -7.33 -14.24
C ARG A 475 17.24 -7.11 -15.76
N GLY A 476 16.31 -7.80 -16.42
CA GLY A 476 16.03 -7.66 -17.85
C GLY A 476 15.05 -6.54 -18.22
N MET A 477 14.49 -5.78 -17.26
CA MET A 477 13.40 -4.83 -17.53
C MET A 477 13.76 -3.75 -18.57
N HIS A 478 15.00 -3.26 -18.56
CA HIS A 478 15.41 -2.22 -19.49
C HIS A 478 15.67 -2.75 -20.91
N ASN A 479 16.25 -3.95 -21.02
CA ASN A 479 16.57 -4.58 -22.31
C ASN A 479 16.40 -6.10 -22.20
N PRO A 480 15.18 -6.64 -22.41
CA PRO A 480 14.90 -8.07 -22.30
C PRO A 480 15.63 -8.89 -23.37
N GLN A 481 16.61 -9.69 -22.96
CA GLN A 481 17.29 -10.68 -23.77
C GLN A 481 16.49 -12.01 -23.84
N PRO A 482 16.78 -12.95 -24.74
CA PRO A 482 16.07 -14.23 -24.84
C PRO A 482 15.98 -14.99 -23.52
N ARG A 483 17.07 -15.04 -22.75
CA ARG A 483 17.08 -15.64 -21.41
C ARG A 483 16.07 -15.00 -20.46
N HIS A 484 15.90 -13.67 -20.51
CA HIS A 484 14.95 -12.97 -19.67
C HIS A 484 13.50 -13.29 -20.06
N VAL A 485 13.21 -13.38 -21.36
CA VAL A 485 11.91 -13.81 -21.87
C VAL A 485 11.60 -15.23 -21.42
N ALA A 486 12.55 -16.16 -21.54
CA ALA A 486 12.38 -17.55 -21.11
C ALA A 486 12.17 -17.67 -19.60
N MET A 487 12.95 -16.94 -18.79
CA MET A 487 12.75 -16.91 -17.33
C MET A 487 11.38 -16.37 -16.96
N LEU A 488 10.91 -15.29 -17.61
CA LEU A 488 9.59 -14.71 -17.33
C LEU A 488 8.48 -15.66 -17.77
N LYS A 489 8.61 -16.38 -18.90
CA LYS A 489 7.69 -17.45 -19.30
C LYS A 489 7.58 -18.53 -18.23
N GLN A 490 8.74 -19.00 -17.71
CA GLN A 490 8.74 -20.01 -16.66
C GLN A 490 8.06 -19.51 -15.39
N LEU A 491 8.35 -18.28 -14.97
CA LEU A 491 7.73 -17.65 -13.81
C LEU A 491 6.20 -17.53 -13.97
N VAL A 492 5.73 -17.05 -15.11
CA VAL A 492 4.28 -16.93 -15.41
C VAL A 492 3.65 -18.33 -15.47
N GLY A 493 4.30 -19.30 -16.06
CA GLY A 493 3.82 -20.69 -16.11
C GLY A 493 3.70 -21.33 -14.72
N TYR A 494 4.62 -21.01 -13.81
CA TYR A 494 4.53 -21.39 -12.40
C TYR A 494 3.35 -20.70 -11.69
N LEU A 495 3.23 -19.38 -11.83
CA LEU A 495 2.12 -18.63 -11.26
C LEU A 495 0.77 -19.13 -11.75
N LYS A 496 0.64 -19.41 -13.05
CA LYS A 496 -0.57 -19.99 -13.65
C LYS A 496 -0.94 -21.32 -13.01
N LYS A 497 0.04 -22.19 -12.75
CA LYS A 497 -0.15 -23.50 -12.11
C LYS A 497 -0.54 -23.38 -10.63
N THR A 498 0.01 -22.37 -9.95
CA THR A 498 -0.06 -22.22 -8.49
C THR A 498 -0.85 -20.97 -8.07
N LYS A 499 -1.84 -20.53 -8.87
CA LYS A 499 -2.57 -19.29 -8.63
C LYS A 499 -3.30 -19.28 -7.29
N SER A 500 -3.81 -20.43 -6.85
CA SER A 500 -4.55 -20.61 -5.60
C SER A 500 -3.66 -20.83 -4.36
N PHE A 501 -2.32 -20.81 -4.51
CA PHE A 501 -1.43 -20.99 -3.36
C PHE A 501 -1.51 -19.82 -2.40
N LYS A 502 -1.55 -20.14 -1.11
CA LYS A 502 -1.76 -19.21 -0.01
C LYS A 502 -0.55 -19.19 0.93
N LEU A 503 -0.25 -18.02 1.46
CA LEU A 503 0.61 -17.87 2.64
C LEU A 503 -0.25 -18.07 3.88
N THR A 504 0.04 -19.10 4.66
CA THR A 504 -0.78 -19.52 5.79
C THR A 504 -0.05 -19.31 7.11
N TYR A 505 -0.72 -18.70 8.08
CA TYR A 505 -0.28 -18.59 9.47
C TYR A 505 -1.19 -19.42 10.35
N CYS A 506 -0.60 -20.26 11.19
CA CYS A 506 -1.32 -21.06 12.16
C CYS A 506 -0.94 -20.65 13.59
N GLN A 507 -1.89 -20.69 14.49
CA GLN A 507 -1.66 -20.42 15.90
C GLN A 507 -0.61 -21.37 16.49
N PHE A 508 -0.68 -22.63 16.08
CA PHE A 508 0.26 -23.69 16.42
C PHE A 508 0.48 -24.60 15.22
N GLY A 509 1.63 -25.28 15.18
CA GLY A 509 1.91 -26.26 14.13
C GLY A 509 2.13 -25.66 12.75
N ASN A 510 2.79 -24.50 12.66
CA ASN A 510 3.23 -23.99 11.38
C ASN A 510 4.19 -24.98 10.71
N PRO A 511 4.18 -25.11 9.36
CA PRO A 511 5.15 -25.96 8.65
C PRO A 511 6.61 -25.64 9.00
N ALA A 512 6.92 -24.38 9.28
CA ALA A 512 8.25 -23.95 9.73
C ALA A 512 8.67 -24.53 11.09
N ASP A 513 7.73 -24.92 11.95
CA ASP A 513 8.06 -25.51 13.26
C ASP A 513 8.79 -26.86 13.11
N THR A 514 8.51 -27.62 12.03
CA THR A 514 9.24 -28.84 11.68
C THR A 514 10.70 -28.51 11.30
N LEU A 515 10.91 -27.48 10.51
CA LEU A 515 12.27 -27.00 10.17
C LEU A 515 13.06 -26.66 11.45
N PHE A 516 12.46 -25.90 12.36
CA PHE A 516 13.13 -25.50 13.59
C PHE A 516 13.40 -26.68 14.52
N SER A 517 12.50 -27.65 14.57
CA SER A 517 12.73 -28.91 15.28
C SER A 517 13.92 -29.68 14.68
N ASP A 518 14.05 -29.72 13.36
CA ASP A 518 15.18 -30.41 12.71
C ASP A 518 16.50 -29.64 12.91
N ILE A 519 16.47 -28.30 12.86
CA ILE A 519 17.66 -27.48 13.18
C ILE A 519 18.09 -27.71 14.64
N SER A 520 17.17 -27.79 15.59
CA SER A 520 17.48 -28.01 17.00
C SER A 520 18.17 -29.35 17.28
N LYS A 521 17.94 -30.36 16.43
CA LYS A 521 18.61 -31.68 16.56
C LYS A 521 20.06 -31.66 16.07
N THR A 522 20.41 -30.70 15.19
CA THR A 522 21.75 -30.64 14.57
C THR A 522 22.76 -29.82 15.35
N ASP A 523 22.31 -28.89 16.17
CA ASP A 523 23.17 -28.03 16.98
C ASP A 523 22.67 -28.01 18.44
N GLY A 524 23.41 -28.65 19.34
CA GLY A 524 23.06 -28.72 20.76
C GLY A 524 22.94 -27.37 21.48
N ALA A 525 23.29 -26.27 20.85
CA ALA A 525 23.06 -24.90 21.33
C ALA A 525 21.59 -24.47 21.26
N LEU A 526 20.73 -25.21 20.55
CA LEU A 526 19.35 -24.83 20.28
C LEU A 526 18.30 -25.55 21.13
N SER A 527 18.66 -26.01 22.34
CA SER A 527 17.71 -26.54 23.33
C SER A 527 16.56 -25.56 23.67
N PHE A 528 16.57 -24.36 23.08
CA PHE A 528 15.59 -23.29 23.28
C PHE A 528 14.42 -23.28 22.30
N ILE A 529 14.50 -23.99 21.15
CA ILE A 529 13.51 -23.83 20.08
C ILE A 529 12.31 -24.75 20.24
N ALA A 530 12.47 -25.87 20.86
CA ALA A 530 11.41 -26.89 21.01
C ALA A 530 11.19 -27.33 22.46
N SER A 531 10.25 -26.70 23.11
CA SER A 531 9.55 -27.41 24.19
C SER A 531 8.23 -27.93 23.63
N SER A 532 8.00 -29.23 23.80
CA SER A 532 6.77 -29.92 23.40
C SER A 532 5.50 -29.38 24.08
N ASP A 533 5.65 -28.49 25.07
CA ASP A 533 4.58 -27.88 25.85
C ASP A 533 4.19 -26.46 25.36
N GLY A 534 4.76 -26.00 24.24
CA GLY A 534 4.44 -24.70 23.64
C GLY A 534 4.89 -23.49 24.45
N LYS A 535 5.61 -23.65 25.56
CA LYS A 535 5.97 -22.55 26.47
C LYS A 535 7.27 -21.83 26.13
N ASN A 536 8.15 -22.41 25.31
CA ASN A 536 9.45 -21.84 24.97
C ASN A 536 9.67 -21.76 23.44
N VAL A 537 8.74 -21.15 22.72
CA VAL A 537 8.94 -20.88 21.28
C VAL A 537 9.85 -19.69 21.12
N GLN A 538 10.93 -19.85 20.33
CA GLN A 538 11.74 -18.70 19.91
C GLN A 538 10.88 -17.74 19.10
N GLU A 539 10.77 -16.50 19.55
CA GLU A 539 9.85 -15.52 18.96
C GLU A 539 10.29 -15.06 17.57
N LEU A 540 11.60 -14.93 17.36
CA LEU A 540 12.20 -14.48 16.10
C LEU A 540 13.33 -15.41 15.70
N ILE A 541 13.29 -15.89 14.45
CA ILE A 541 14.33 -16.75 13.86
C ILE A 541 14.67 -16.22 12.46
N GLY A 542 15.98 -16.13 12.15
CA GLY A 542 16.47 -15.72 10.83
C GLY A 542 17.34 -16.79 10.16
N LEU A 543 17.28 -16.85 8.84
CA LEU A 543 18.21 -17.65 8.00
C LEU A 543 18.75 -16.74 6.88
N ALA A 544 20.04 -16.91 6.57
CA ALA A 544 20.73 -16.16 5.52
C ALA A 544 21.56 -17.07 4.64
N ASP A 545 21.73 -16.69 3.37
CA ASP A 545 22.53 -17.39 2.37
C ASP A 545 23.11 -16.43 1.32
N ALA A 546 24.18 -16.81 0.68
CA ALA A 546 24.70 -16.12 -0.51
C ALA A 546 25.04 -17.09 -1.64
N ASN A 547 24.53 -16.82 -2.83
CA ASN A 547 24.99 -17.48 -4.05
C ASN A 547 26.15 -16.69 -4.67
N PHE A 548 27.37 -17.21 -4.51
CA PHE A 548 28.62 -16.56 -4.94
C PHE A 548 28.73 -16.46 -6.47
N ALA A 549 29.25 -15.32 -6.94
CA ALA A 549 29.69 -15.06 -8.31
C ALA A 549 28.66 -15.48 -9.37
N ASN A 550 27.43 -14.97 -9.26
CA ASN A 550 26.34 -15.32 -10.16
C ASN A 550 26.73 -15.24 -11.64
N ILE A 551 26.68 -16.37 -12.34
CA ILE A 551 27.12 -16.53 -13.74
C ILE A 551 26.34 -15.61 -14.69
N THR A 552 25.08 -15.32 -14.39
CA THR A 552 24.22 -14.48 -15.25
C THR A 552 24.43 -12.99 -15.05
N ASP A 553 25.22 -12.58 -14.06
CA ASP A 553 25.55 -11.18 -13.83
C ASP A 553 26.87 -10.82 -14.53
N PRO A 554 26.91 -9.77 -15.38
CA PRO A 554 28.14 -9.38 -16.08
C PRO A 554 29.30 -9.01 -15.15
N GLN A 555 29.00 -8.50 -13.96
CA GLN A 555 29.97 -8.15 -12.92
C GLN A 555 30.22 -9.29 -11.94
N ARG A 556 29.63 -10.47 -12.16
CA ARG A 556 29.76 -11.64 -11.29
C ARG A 556 29.39 -11.37 -9.83
N LYS A 557 28.46 -10.45 -9.60
CA LYS A 557 27.97 -10.13 -8.25
C LYS A 557 27.19 -11.29 -7.65
N SER A 558 27.37 -11.49 -6.37
CA SER A 558 26.67 -12.52 -5.60
C SER A 558 25.23 -12.12 -5.30
N ILE A 559 24.38 -13.10 -4.99
CA ILE A 559 22.99 -12.86 -4.57
C ILE A 559 22.90 -13.14 -3.07
N THR A 560 22.39 -12.20 -2.32
CA THR A 560 22.01 -12.38 -0.91
C THR A 560 20.56 -12.79 -0.80
N GLY A 561 20.27 -13.83 -0.03
CA GLY A 561 18.95 -14.26 0.39
C GLY A 561 18.83 -14.28 1.92
N PHE A 562 17.69 -13.93 2.44
CA PHE A 562 17.34 -14.16 3.83
C PHE A 562 15.83 -14.28 4.05
N CYS A 563 15.45 -14.89 5.14
CA CYS A 563 14.07 -14.91 5.64
C CYS A 563 14.05 -14.85 7.17
N TYR A 564 12.96 -14.26 7.68
CA TYR A 564 12.67 -14.17 9.10
C TYR A 564 11.27 -14.68 9.43
N TYR A 565 11.19 -15.38 10.55
CA TYR A 565 9.95 -15.93 11.08
C TYR A 565 9.66 -15.34 12.46
N VAL A 566 8.40 -15.00 12.68
CA VAL A 566 7.86 -14.65 14.00
C VAL A 566 6.81 -15.69 14.34
N PHE A 567 6.99 -16.43 15.45
CA PHE A 567 6.13 -17.54 15.86
C PHE A 567 5.90 -18.59 14.77
N GLY A 568 6.93 -18.92 13.98
CA GLY A 568 6.81 -19.86 12.86
C GLY A 568 6.15 -19.30 11.60
N CYS A 569 5.76 -18.03 11.61
CA CYS A 569 5.17 -17.32 10.47
C CYS A 569 6.23 -16.50 9.73
N PRO A 570 6.45 -16.68 8.42
CA PRO A 570 7.41 -15.88 7.65
C PRO A 570 6.92 -14.44 7.50
N VAL A 571 7.65 -13.48 8.09
CA VAL A 571 7.26 -12.06 8.11
C VAL A 571 8.12 -11.17 7.21
N SER A 572 9.39 -11.53 7.02
CA SER A 572 10.32 -10.80 6.14
C SER A 572 11.15 -11.78 5.31
N TRP A 573 11.35 -11.44 4.03
CA TRP A 573 12.19 -12.20 3.11
C TRP A 573 12.77 -11.31 2.03
N ARG A 574 13.92 -11.74 1.49
CA ARG A 574 14.61 -10.96 0.46
C ARG A 574 15.46 -11.84 -0.45
N SER A 575 15.48 -11.46 -1.73
CA SER A 575 16.47 -11.91 -2.71
C SER A 575 17.04 -10.67 -3.38
N LYS A 576 18.34 -10.39 -3.21
CA LYS A 576 18.95 -9.16 -3.73
C LYS A 576 20.37 -9.40 -4.23
N LEU A 577 20.69 -8.85 -5.40
CA LEU A 577 22.05 -8.78 -5.90
C LEU A 577 22.88 -7.89 -4.96
N GLN A 578 24.08 -8.34 -4.58
CA GLN A 578 25.01 -7.58 -3.76
C GLN A 578 25.49 -6.34 -4.51
N THR A 579 25.76 -5.27 -3.80
CA THR A 579 26.20 -4.00 -4.40
C THR A 579 27.65 -4.04 -4.89
N ILE A 580 28.47 -4.90 -4.28
CA ILE A 580 29.87 -5.11 -4.62
C ILE A 580 30.07 -6.53 -5.13
N THR A 581 31.17 -6.77 -5.83
CA THR A 581 31.63 -8.10 -6.20
C THR A 581 32.46 -8.67 -5.07
N ALA A 582 31.99 -9.78 -4.48
CA ALA A 582 32.75 -10.47 -3.44
C ALA A 582 33.94 -11.23 -4.06
N GLY A 583 35.08 -11.21 -3.39
CA GLY A 583 36.29 -11.91 -3.82
C GLY A 583 36.31 -13.40 -3.47
N SER A 584 35.37 -13.85 -2.64
CA SER A 584 35.26 -15.26 -2.23
C SER A 584 33.84 -15.60 -1.79
N THR A 585 33.53 -16.90 -1.73
CA THR A 585 32.26 -17.39 -1.14
C THR A 585 32.11 -16.91 0.30
N HIS A 586 33.20 -16.98 1.07
CA HIS A 586 33.25 -16.52 2.46
C HIS A 586 32.84 -15.05 2.60
N GLU A 587 33.35 -14.16 1.76
CA GLU A 587 33.00 -12.74 1.77
C GLU A 587 31.53 -12.53 1.37
N ALA A 588 31.05 -13.24 0.36
CA ALA A 588 29.64 -13.16 -0.05
C ALA A 588 28.69 -13.54 1.09
N GLU A 589 29.03 -14.58 1.86
CA GLU A 589 28.25 -15.01 3.04
C GLU A 589 28.30 -13.99 4.18
N LEU A 590 29.45 -13.39 4.44
CA LEU A 590 29.55 -12.32 5.44
C LEU A 590 28.68 -11.13 5.09
N ILE A 591 28.62 -10.76 3.80
CA ILE A 591 27.71 -9.70 3.32
C ILE A 591 26.26 -10.10 3.57
N ALA A 592 25.90 -11.38 3.30
CA ALA A 592 24.54 -11.87 3.51
C ALA A 592 24.15 -11.84 5.00
N ILE A 593 25.02 -12.37 5.87
CA ILE A 593 24.84 -12.32 7.34
C ILE A 593 24.65 -10.88 7.82
N ALA A 594 25.48 -9.94 7.35
CA ALA A 594 25.41 -8.55 7.79
C ALA A 594 24.09 -7.87 7.38
N LEU A 595 23.62 -8.14 6.14
CA LEU A 595 22.34 -7.59 5.68
C LEU A 595 21.15 -8.21 6.42
N ALA A 596 21.18 -9.52 6.64
CA ALA A 596 20.17 -10.22 7.43
C ALA A 596 20.15 -9.73 8.88
N ALA A 597 21.33 -9.58 9.52
CA ALA A 597 21.45 -9.11 10.90
C ALA A 597 20.79 -7.72 11.10
N ASN A 598 21.00 -6.79 10.16
CA ASN A 598 20.35 -5.47 10.23
C ASN A 598 18.81 -5.58 10.21
N GLU A 599 18.26 -6.42 9.32
CA GLU A 599 16.82 -6.66 9.27
C GLU A 599 16.30 -7.29 10.55
N GLY A 600 16.98 -8.34 11.04
CA GLY A 600 16.58 -9.03 12.28
C GLY A 600 16.65 -8.14 13.51
N VAL A 601 17.66 -7.28 13.63
CA VAL A 601 17.75 -6.32 14.73
C VAL A 601 16.63 -5.28 14.68
N TRP A 602 16.21 -4.87 13.47
CA TRP A 602 15.05 -4.01 13.31
C TRP A 602 13.75 -4.71 13.70
N ILE A 603 13.53 -5.97 13.24
CA ILE A 603 12.35 -6.75 13.64
C ILE A 603 12.36 -6.97 15.16
N ARG A 604 13.53 -7.25 15.76
CA ARG A 604 13.66 -7.37 17.22
C ARG A 604 13.26 -6.09 17.94
N LYS A 605 13.67 -4.92 17.44
CA LYS A 605 13.24 -3.63 17.98
C LYS A 605 11.71 -3.49 17.92
N LEU A 606 11.12 -3.80 16.78
CA LEU A 606 9.66 -3.80 16.60
C LEU A 606 8.97 -4.74 17.61
N LEU A 607 9.47 -5.97 17.77
CA LEU A 607 8.92 -6.96 18.71
C LEU A 607 9.08 -6.52 20.17
N ILE A 608 10.17 -5.86 20.54
CA ILE A 608 10.36 -5.30 21.89
C ILE A 608 9.28 -4.24 22.16
N GLU A 609 9.09 -3.31 21.25
CA GLU A 609 8.07 -2.27 21.40
C GLU A 609 6.66 -2.85 21.49
N ILE A 610 6.31 -3.78 20.61
CA ILE A 610 5.00 -4.49 20.63
C ILE A 610 4.94 -5.44 21.81
N GLY A 611 5.97 -6.23 22.06
CA GLY A 611 6.01 -7.26 23.10
C GLY A 611 5.86 -6.68 24.49
N PHE A 612 6.41 -5.50 24.72
CA PHE A 612 6.19 -4.74 25.93
C PHE A 612 4.70 -4.33 26.07
N ALA A 613 4.08 -3.95 24.92
CA ALA A 613 2.67 -3.59 24.89
C ALA A 613 1.75 -4.82 25.08
N VAL A 614 2.06 -5.96 24.45
CA VAL A 614 1.15 -7.11 24.40
C VAL A 614 1.28 -8.08 25.57
N GLY A 615 2.11 -7.78 26.56
CA GLY A 615 2.27 -8.63 27.74
C GLY A 615 2.84 -10.03 27.44
N LEU A 616 3.41 -10.27 26.27
CA LEU A 616 4.23 -11.45 25.97
C LEU A 616 5.50 -11.50 26.85
N ALA A 617 5.69 -10.42 27.58
CA ALA A 617 6.80 -10.17 28.48
C ALA A 617 6.81 -10.90 29.84
N PRO A 618 5.73 -11.42 30.44
CA PRO A 618 5.80 -11.99 31.79
C PRO A 618 6.71 -13.22 31.90
N ALA A 619 6.92 -13.91 30.78
CA ALA A 619 7.88 -15.04 30.77
C ALA A 619 9.35 -14.59 30.73
N LEU A 620 9.61 -13.29 30.52
CA LEU A 620 10.96 -12.72 30.27
C LEU A 620 11.31 -11.53 31.19
N SER A 621 10.37 -11.00 32.01
CA SER A 621 10.62 -9.89 32.92
C SER A 621 10.97 -10.37 34.34
N ARG A 622 12.00 -9.76 34.93
CA ARG A 622 12.18 -9.85 36.37
C ARG A 622 11.08 -9.02 37.07
N PRO A 623 10.44 -9.52 38.14
CA PRO A 623 9.27 -8.89 38.76
C PRO A 623 9.49 -7.48 39.33
N ASP A 624 10.74 -7.07 39.52
CA ASP A 624 11.15 -5.89 40.25
C ASP A 624 11.29 -4.64 39.42
N VAL A 625 11.08 -4.72 38.08
CA VAL A 625 11.37 -3.63 37.14
C VAL A 625 10.13 -2.90 36.62
N ALA A 626 8.98 -3.52 36.68
CA ALA A 626 7.74 -2.99 36.10
C ALA A 626 7.17 -1.73 36.77
N GLN A 627 7.80 -1.23 37.86
CA GLN A 627 7.23 -0.11 38.63
C GLN A 627 7.93 1.26 38.44
N LYS A 628 8.97 1.41 37.63
CA LYS A 628 9.78 2.64 37.70
C LYS A 628 10.01 3.45 36.43
N THR A 629 9.50 3.19 35.24
CA THR A 629 9.79 4.12 34.13
C THR A 629 8.64 4.28 33.12
N GLY A 630 8.04 5.46 33.14
CA GLY A 630 7.26 6.05 32.04
C GLY A 630 8.08 6.90 31.07
N THR A 631 9.38 6.65 30.92
CA THR A 631 10.25 7.40 30.00
C THR A 631 11.08 6.46 29.17
N PHE A 632 10.91 6.54 27.86
CA PHE A 632 11.75 5.88 26.87
C PHE A 632 13.13 6.54 26.87
N LEU A 633 14.21 5.73 26.89
CA LEU A 633 15.56 6.21 26.75
C LEU A 633 15.85 6.51 25.27
N GLU A 634 16.22 7.75 24.99
CA GLU A 634 16.93 8.13 23.78
C GLU A 634 18.30 7.45 23.76
N ASP A 635 18.74 6.96 22.61
CA ASP A 635 20.07 6.41 22.38
C ASP A 635 21.10 7.54 22.51
N ASP A 636 21.60 7.78 23.69
CA ASP A 636 22.75 8.68 23.90
C ASP A 636 24.04 7.89 23.80
N ASP A 637 24.77 8.15 22.75
CA ASP A 637 26.08 7.60 22.41
C ASP A 637 27.15 8.34 23.26
N SER A 638 27.15 8.19 24.59
CA SER A 638 28.32 8.63 25.37
C SER A 638 28.41 7.99 26.76
N SER A 639 29.53 7.32 26.95
CA SER A 639 30.26 7.03 28.20
C SER A 639 29.63 6.16 29.27
N GLU A 640 30.36 5.08 29.51
CA GLU A 640 30.52 4.30 30.73
C GLU A 640 30.01 4.95 32.02
N SER A 641 28.87 4.43 32.50
CA SER A 641 28.64 4.30 33.92
C SER A 641 27.67 3.14 34.12
N GLU A 642 28.12 2.10 34.83
CA GLU A 642 27.32 1.02 35.33
C GLU A 642 26.21 1.57 36.23
N SER A 643 25.08 1.95 35.66
CA SER A 643 23.82 2.11 36.37
C SER A 643 22.84 1.08 35.83
N SER A 644 22.42 0.19 36.71
CA SER A 644 21.43 -0.86 36.52
C SER A 644 20.12 -0.31 35.95
N SER A 645 20.09 -0.01 34.68
CA SER A 645 18.83 0.19 33.94
C SER A 645 18.24 -1.17 33.65
N SER A 646 17.25 -1.51 34.41
CA SER A 646 16.43 -2.71 34.27
C SER A 646 15.53 -2.64 33.04
N GLY A 647 16.15 -2.63 31.85
CA GLY A 647 15.44 -2.69 30.58
C GLY A 647 14.93 -4.12 30.31
N TYR A 648 13.78 -4.23 29.66
CA TYR A 648 13.26 -5.49 29.13
C TYR A 648 14.25 -6.09 28.12
N TRP A 649 14.77 -7.28 28.39
CA TRP A 649 15.72 -7.99 27.57
C TRP A 649 15.04 -9.14 26.82
N MET A 650 14.64 -8.95 25.56
CA MET A 650 14.36 -10.04 24.67
C MET A 650 15.64 -10.89 24.48
N LYS A 651 15.54 -12.21 24.58
CA LYS A 651 16.67 -13.11 24.31
C LYS A 651 17.27 -12.81 22.92
N PRO A 652 18.59 -13.02 22.74
CA PRO A 652 19.19 -12.93 21.42
C PRO A 652 18.44 -13.85 20.45
N PHE A 653 18.07 -13.32 19.26
CA PHE A 653 17.47 -14.20 18.26
C PHE A 653 18.56 -14.95 17.47
N PRO A 654 18.34 -16.20 17.07
CA PRO A 654 19.25 -16.95 16.23
C PRO A 654 19.16 -16.51 14.78
N LEU A 655 20.32 -16.26 14.16
CA LEU A 655 20.51 -16.11 12.72
C LEU A 655 21.35 -17.27 12.23
N PHE A 656 20.82 -18.07 11.31
CA PHE A 656 21.46 -19.25 10.77
C PHE A 656 22.09 -18.97 9.40
N ASN A 657 23.25 -19.58 9.17
CA ASN A 657 23.94 -19.59 7.87
C ASN A 657 24.66 -20.92 7.69
N ASP A 658 24.76 -21.44 6.46
CA ASP A 658 25.37 -22.73 6.19
C ASP A 658 26.89 -22.66 5.87
N ASN A 659 27.49 -21.48 5.89
CA ASN A 659 28.92 -21.33 5.75
C ASN A 659 29.59 -21.27 7.14
N LEU A 660 30.20 -22.40 7.54
CA LEU A 660 30.87 -22.51 8.84
C LEU A 660 31.97 -21.46 9.01
N GLY A 661 32.76 -21.18 7.96
CA GLY A 661 33.83 -20.17 8.03
C GLY A 661 33.31 -18.77 8.27
N ALA A 662 32.22 -18.37 7.59
CA ALA A 662 31.60 -17.08 7.79
C ALA A 662 30.99 -16.96 9.21
N THR A 663 30.31 -18.01 9.68
CA THR A 663 29.76 -18.10 11.04
C THR A 663 30.86 -17.97 12.10
N GLN A 664 31.98 -18.69 11.95
CA GLN A 664 33.12 -18.57 12.85
C GLN A 664 33.75 -17.19 12.84
N THR A 665 33.86 -16.56 11.66
CA THR A 665 34.43 -15.21 11.52
C THR A 665 33.62 -14.15 12.27
N VAL A 666 32.30 -14.20 12.24
CA VAL A 666 31.48 -13.19 12.94
C VAL A 666 31.47 -13.45 14.45
N ASN A 667 31.57 -14.69 14.88
CA ASN A 667 31.59 -15.04 16.32
C ASN A 667 32.97 -14.85 16.97
N ASN A 668 34.07 -14.86 16.18
CA ASN A 668 35.41 -14.69 16.73
C ASN A 668 35.77 -13.19 16.75
N PRO A 669 36.11 -12.62 17.92
CA PRO A 669 36.53 -11.22 18.03
C PRO A 669 37.88 -10.94 17.36
N ASP A 670 38.73 -11.97 17.18
CA ASP A 670 40.08 -11.79 16.63
C ASP A 670 40.01 -11.58 15.09
N THR A 671 40.73 -10.54 14.64
CA THR A 671 40.89 -10.26 13.21
C THR A 671 42.07 -11.09 12.67
N SER A 672 41.80 -12.06 11.79
CA SER A 672 42.87 -12.78 11.08
C SER A 672 43.38 -11.95 9.90
N TRP A 673 44.64 -12.22 9.47
CA TRP A 673 45.17 -11.59 8.26
C TRP A 673 44.33 -11.86 7.01
N ARG A 674 43.57 -12.96 7.00
CA ARG A 674 42.68 -13.37 5.91
C ARG A 674 41.45 -12.48 5.76
N THR A 675 41.09 -11.70 6.78
CA THR A 675 39.89 -10.84 6.78
C THR A 675 40.22 -9.36 6.63
N ARG A 676 41.51 -9.00 6.45
CA ARG A 676 41.96 -7.58 6.36
C ARG A 676 41.37 -6.81 5.17
N HIS A 677 40.98 -7.50 4.11
CA HIS A 677 40.39 -6.91 2.91
C HIS A 677 38.87 -6.66 3.03
N LEU A 678 38.24 -7.14 4.11
CA LEU A 678 36.82 -7.01 4.31
C LEU A 678 36.47 -5.62 4.84
N ASP A 679 35.37 -5.06 4.32
CA ASP A 679 34.88 -3.76 4.77
C ASP A 679 34.38 -3.85 6.23
N VAL A 680 34.79 -2.88 7.06
CA VAL A 680 34.45 -2.79 8.49
C VAL A 680 32.96 -2.88 8.75
N LYS A 681 32.12 -2.37 7.84
CA LYS A 681 30.66 -2.42 7.98
C LYS A 681 30.09 -3.83 8.13
N TYR A 682 30.76 -4.86 7.61
CA TYR A 682 30.30 -6.24 7.76
C TYR A 682 30.59 -6.83 9.15
N PHE A 683 31.49 -6.21 9.90
CA PHE A 683 31.79 -6.60 11.27
C PHE A 683 30.83 -6.02 12.30
N LYS A 684 29.90 -5.13 11.90
CA LYS A 684 28.84 -4.61 12.79
C LYS A 684 28.02 -5.74 13.44
N VAL A 685 27.94 -6.90 12.81
CA VAL A 685 27.30 -8.09 13.38
C VAL A 685 27.94 -8.50 14.72
N ARG A 686 29.26 -8.35 14.85
CA ARG A 686 29.98 -8.64 16.10
C ARG A 686 29.51 -7.75 17.26
N ASP A 687 29.20 -6.49 16.97
CA ASP A 687 28.66 -5.57 17.97
C ASP A 687 27.26 -6.00 18.38
N TYR A 688 26.44 -6.45 17.44
CA TYR A 688 25.10 -6.99 17.75
C TYR A 688 25.18 -8.27 18.60
N ILE A 689 26.19 -9.14 18.36
CA ILE A 689 26.42 -10.33 19.19
C ILE A 689 26.89 -9.92 20.60
N LYS A 690 27.85 -9.00 20.72
CA LYS A 690 28.31 -8.46 22.02
C LYS A 690 27.19 -7.81 22.80
N GLN A 691 26.29 -7.11 22.12
CA GLN A 691 25.10 -6.46 22.73
C GLN A 691 23.97 -7.47 23.01
N MET A 692 24.20 -8.76 22.86
CA MET A 692 23.21 -9.80 23.09
C MET A 692 21.90 -9.58 22.29
N LYS A 693 22.00 -9.01 21.08
CA LYS A 693 20.85 -8.81 20.20
C LYS A 693 20.54 -10.03 19.36
N LEU A 694 21.59 -10.74 18.90
CA LEU A 694 21.47 -11.96 18.10
C LEU A 694 22.63 -12.93 18.42
N THR A 695 22.42 -14.20 17.99
CA THR A 695 23.47 -15.20 17.86
C THR A 695 23.60 -15.63 16.40
N VAL A 696 24.78 -15.96 15.92
CA VAL A 696 24.97 -16.53 14.59
C VAL A 696 25.43 -17.96 14.71
N SER A 697 24.65 -18.89 14.15
CA SER A 697 24.89 -20.33 14.26
C SER A 697 24.93 -20.99 12.89
N HIS A 698 25.72 -22.06 12.78
CA HIS A 698 25.78 -22.86 11.54
C HIS A 698 24.56 -23.76 11.41
N VAL A 699 24.06 -23.91 10.19
CA VAL A 699 23.00 -24.86 9.85
C VAL A 699 23.42 -25.68 8.61
N PRO A 700 23.11 -26.97 8.53
CA PRO A 700 23.34 -27.75 7.31
C PRO A 700 22.61 -27.12 6.10
N THR A 701 23.23 -27.11 4.93
CA THR A 701 22.64 -26.53 3.69
C THR A 701 21.26 -27.11 3.37
N THR A 702 21.03 -28.40 3.69
CA THR A 702 19.72 -29.05 3.49
C THR A 702 18.59 -28.49 4.34
N LEU A 703 18.91 -27.67 5.34
CA LEU A 703 17.98 -26.99 6.25
C LEU A 703 18.05 -25.47 6.10
N ASN A 704 19.00 -24.94 5.30
CA ASN A 704 19.09 -23.49 5.05
C ASN A 704 18.05 -23.06 4.03
N VAL A 705 16.86 -22.69 4.50
CA VAL A 705 15.76 -22.22 3.63
C VAL A 705 16.12 -20.94 2.87
N ALA A 706 17.16 -20.20 3.29
CA ALA A 706 17.60 -19.01 2.56
C ALA A 706 18.12 -19.32 1.15
N ASP A 707 18.53 -20.57 0.86
CA ASP A 707 18.82 -21.09 -0.49
C ASP A 707 17.69 -20.82 -1.49
N TYR A 708 16.46 -20.86 -1.02
CA TYR A 708 15.25 -20.58 -1.79
C TYR A 708 15.23 -19.17 -2.43
N TYR A 709 15.99 -18.26 -1.86
CA TYR A 709 16.08 -16.88 -2.29
C TYR A 709 17.35 -16.55 -3.07
N THR A 710 18.26 -17.52 -3.24
CA THR A 710 19.59 -17.30 -3.86
C THR A 710 19.84 -18.14 -5.09
N LYS A 711 19.21 -19.30 -5.24
CA LYS A 711 19.49 -20.28 -6.31
C LYS A 711 18.21 -20.83 -6.96
N ALA A 712 18.35 -21.32 -8.19
CA ALA A 712 17.36 -22.20 -8.81
C ALA A 712 17.48 -23.58 -8.15
N LEU A 713 16.40 -24.05 -7.55
CA LEU A 713 16.36 -25.32 -6.83
C LEU A 713 15.69 -26.42 -7.65
N THR A 714 16.07 -27.68 -7.37
CA THR A 714 15.32 -28.83 -7.86
C THR A 714 13.88 -28.79 -7.38
N TYR A 715 12.95 -29.43 -8.09
CA TYR A 715 11.54 -29.50 -7.67
C TYR A 715 11.38 -30.01 -6.23
N ARG A 716 12.17 -31.03 -5.85
CA ARG A 716 12.11 -31.64 -4.51
C ARG A 716 12.49 -30.62 -3.43
N ASP A 717 13.64 -29.96 -3.58
CA ASP A 717 14.16 -29.03 -2.59
C ASP A 717 13.33 -27.74 -2.56
N PHE A 718 12.91 -27.25 -3.73
CA PHE A 718 12.02 -26.11 -3.86
C PHE A 718 10.70 -26.35 -3.13
N ASN A 719 10.06 -27.51 -3.36
CA ASN A 719 8.78 -27.84 -2.74
C ASN A 719 8.91 -28.01 -1.22
N LYS A 720 10.00 -28.61 -0.73
CA LYS A 720 10.32 -28.71 0.69
C LYS A 720 10.44 -27.31 1.32
N PHE A 721 11.23 -26.42 0.74
CA PHE A 721 11.43 -25.08 1.28
C PHE A 721 10.19 -24.21 1.14
N ARG A 722 9.40 -24.36 0.07
CA ARG A 722 8.13 -23.68 -0.08
C ARG A 722 7.16 -24.00 1.06
N GLN A 723 7.11 -25.27 1.48
CA GLN A 723 6.29 -25.67 2.64
C GLN A 723 6.79 -25.00 3.92
N PHE A 724 8.10 -24.97 4.17
CA PHE A 724 8.68 -24.25 5.31
C PHE A 724 8.47 -22.74 5.26
N GLN A 725 8.19 -22.19 4.09
CA GLN A 725 7.78 -20.80 3.90
C GLN A 725 6.25 -20.61 4.03
N ASN A 726 5.55 -21.61 4.53
CA ASN A 726 4.10 -21.61 4.76
C ASN A 726 3.29 -21.29 3.47
N ILE A 727 3.84 -21.56 2.28
CA ILE A 727 3.12 -21.45 1.00
C ILE A 727 2.52 -22.81 0.68
N CYS A 728 1.24 -22.92 0.88
CA CYS A 728 0.48 -24.16 0.72
C CYS A 728 -0.56 -24.06 -0.39
N PRO A 729 -0.89 -25.18 -1.08
CA PRO A 729 -2.10 -25.27 -1.86
C PRO A 729 -3.33 -24.96 -1.02
N SER A 730 -4.36 -24.40 -1.65
CA SER A 730 -5.67 -24.14 -1.02
C SER A 730 -6.36 -25.43 -0.57
#